data_035ce1077ab227fc59e272c181258bcd
#
_entry.id   035ce1077ab227fc59e272c181258bcd
#
_cell.length_a   1.000
_cell.length_b   1.000
_cell.length_c   1.000
_cell.angle_alpha   90.00
_cell.angle_beta   90.00
_cell.angle_gamma   90.00
#
_symmetry.space_group_name_H-M   'P 1'
#
loop_
_entity.id
_entity.type
_entity.pdbx_description
1 polymer ?
#
loop_
_entity_poly.entity_id
_entity_poly.type
_entity_poly.pdbx_seq_one_letter_code
_entity_poly.pdbx_strand_id
1 'polypeptide(L)'
;MHLSAAAVAALSLALVAPAATAAPPQSAPLPTPEFTDVEVHDPSHVEADGEHWVFGSHLAAASTEDFMMWEQEANHVTAENPLFDDVTVELAETFAWAESDTLWAPDVIQLADGRYYMYYNACRGDSPRSAMGVAVSDDVGGPYRDLGIILRSGHRDGEGMSEDGTPYDGRIHPNAVDPDVFYDHEGDLWMTYGSYSGGIFSLELDPETGVPLPGQGYGTHLTGGNHSRIEGASIMPDAESGDYFMFLSFGGLDADGGYNMRVARADSPAGPYYDAEGNDMREVRSDPDLPIFDDASIEPYGTKLMGSYLFQREVGDPGSGLGDGYVSPGHNTTYVDPETGEMLLIFHARFPGQGERHNVRVNRMHFNSAGWPVVAPYRYAGAELEHVRRGDAVGRYRLINHGKAITADVARAQDIRLNQNGTVSGAVSGRWQVYNKDRAKLTLDGEVYDGRFSRDWDPTSGSWVLTFSVQSAAGVSLWGSALAPMSDVEIVAAVSADLAGGAYLGDTSAVVADLQLPTGGTHGASIAWDSTDPSVVTAEGAVTRPAPGQDDGAATLTATVASGGLTEDVEFDVTVLAKVEQGLAAHYSFDGSLEESAARTAAGTVTGNRIDNTGGQISYTGGVHGQAAVLDGASGIRLPDGVLSGNEYSVSLWLKPEQFTPYTTAFFGARDANNWISLLPQGHGGVGGNTMLWSGATKYYDGDAGSRIPAGQWSHVAFTVDHGDVAVYLDGELVHAASGFPDVLTTAGGVFGVGVNWWDTPFAGAVDEVRLYTGALDAADVAGLAAR
;
A
#
# COMPACT_ATOMS: atom_id res chain seq x y z
N MET A 1 100.20 3.84 52.53
CA MET A 1 98.82 4.15 53.04
C MET A 1 97.85 3.76 51.88
N HIS A 2 97.22 2.65 52.09
CA HIS A 2 96.37 2.07 50.99
C HIS A 2 94.93 2.39 51.30
N LEU A 3 94.15 2.82 50.26
CA LEU A 3 92.73 2.85 50.28
C LEU A 3 92.21 1.98 49.12
N SER A 4 91.55 0.92 49.48
CA SER A 4 90.97 -0.02 48.55
C SER A 4 89.56 0.54 48.12
N ALA A 5 89.31 0.62 46.81
CA ALA A 5 88.00 0.92 46.29
C ALA A 5 87.25 -0.38 46.03
N ALA A 6 86.05 -0.51 46.58
CA ALA A 6 85.08 -1.62 46.28
C ALA A 6 84.18 -1.24 45.15
N ALA A 7 84.09 -2.09 44.10
CA ALA A 7 83.22 -1.91 43.00
C ALA A 7 81.85 -2.55 43.31
N VAL A 8 80.77 -1.82 43.18
CA VAL A 8 79.38 -2.28 43.26
C VAL A 8 78.93 -2.57 41.83
N ALA A 9 78.65 -3.82 41.56
CA ALA A 9 78.01 -4.26 40.28
C ALA A 9 76.48 -4.06 40.35
N ALA A 10 75.98 -3.15 39.55
CA ALA A 10 74.54 -3.00 39.36
C ALA A 10 74.00 -3.99 38.30
N LEU A 11 73.16 -4.90 38.73
CA LEU A 11 72.43 -5.81 37.84
C LEU A 11 71.22 -5.09 37.30
N SER A 12 71.17 -4.74 36.00
CA SER A 12 70.05 -4.19 35.30
C SER A 12 69.09 -5.31 34.90
N LEU A 13 67.91 -5.43 35.55
CA LEU A 13 66.80 -6.26 35.11
C LEU A 13 66.12 -5.48 33.97
N ALA A 14 66.19 -5.97 32.74
CA ALA A 14 65.38 -5.51 31.63
C ALA A 14 63.98 -6.12 31.78
N LEU A 15 62.95 -5.30 32.15
CA LEU A 15 61.54 -5.70 31.99
C LEU A 15 61.19 -5.70 30.46
N VAL A 16 60.94 -6.87 29.93
CA VAL A 16 60.35 -7.09 28.63
C VAL A 16 58.85 -6.84 28.81
N ALA A 17 58.34 -5.67 28.38
CA ALA A 17 56.91 -5.45 28.27
C ALA A 17 56.31 -6.36 27.18
N PRO A 18 55.17 -7.02 27.45
CA PRO A 18 54.49 -7.80 26.40
C PRO A 18 54.06 -6.82 25.28
N ALA A 19 54.36 -7.18 24.03
CA ALA A 19 53.92 -6.46 22.86
C ALA A 19 52.38 -6.45 22.90
N ALA A 20 51.78 -5.27 23.00
CA ALA A 20 50.35 -5.08 22.78
C ALA A 20 50.06 -5.59 21.36
N THR A 21 49.31 -6.64 21.23
CA THR A 21 48.70 -7.04 19.96
C THR A 21 47.80 -5.88 19.55
N ALA A 22 48.13 -5.21 18.44
CA ALA A 22 47.26 -4.22 17.82
C ALA A 22 45.89 -4.90 17.59
N ALA A 23 44.86 -4.26 18.05
CA ALA A 23 43.51 -4.64 17.68
C ALA A 23 43.43 -4.66 16.12
N PRO A 24 42.74 -5.63 15.53
CA PRO A 24 42.53 -5.63 14.10
C PRO A 24 41.96 -4.26 13.69
N PRO A 25 42.33 -3.72 12.52
CA PRO A 25 41.77 -2.47 12.06
C PRO A 25 40.23 -2.60 12.08
N GLN A 26 39.54 -1.70 12.77
CA GLN A 26 38.11 -1.55 12.62
C GLN A 26 37.87 -1.14 11.16
N SER A 27 37.05 -1.92 10.44
CA SER A 27 36.56 -1.52 9.13
C SER A 27 35.96 -0.12 9.22
N ALA A 28 36.22 0.72 8.23
CA ALA A 28 35.59 2.04 8.17
C ALA A 28 34.05 1.87 8.26
N PRO A 29 33.36 2.79 8.96
CA PRO A 29 31.91 2.73 8.97
C PRO A 29 31.40 2.81 7.52
N LEU A 30 30.40 1.98 7.19
CA LEU A 30 29.72 2.06 5.90
C LEU A 30 29.08 3.45 5.72
N PRO A 31 29.09 4.00 4.49
CA PRO A 31 28.45 5.28 4.23
C PRO A 31 26.93 5.21 4.48
N THR A 32 26.33 6.34 4.79
CA THR A 32 24.87 6.48 4.76
C THR A 32 24.43 6.44 3.30
N PRO A 33 23.54 5.52 2.89
CA PRO A 33 23.05 5.48 1.52
C PRO A 33 22.10 6.64 1.24
N GLU A 34 22.08 7.09 0.01
CA GLU A 34 21.11 8.04 -0.52
C GLU A 34 20.18 7.34 -1.50
N PHE A 35 18.92 7.76 -1.56
CA PHE A 35 17.91 7.14 -2.41
C PHE A 35 17.04 8.19 -3.08
N THR A 36 16.70 7.95 -4.33
CA THR A 36 15.54 8.57 -5.00
C THR A 36 14.51 7.51 -5.34
N ASP A 37 13.23 7.91 -5.31
CA ASP A 37 12.12 7.02 -5.63
C ASP A 37 11.53 7.39 -6.99
N VAL A 38 11.06 6.38 -7.74
CA VAL A 38 10.34 6.54 -9.01
C VAL A 38 9.08 5.70 -9.01
N GLU A 39 8.07 6.20 -9.72
CA GLU A 39 6.78 5.54 -9.89
C GLU A 39 6.78 4.74 -11.20
N VAL A 40 7.22 3.49 -11.15
CA VAL A 40 7.11 2.52 -12.23
C VAL A 40 6.37 1.30 -11.67
N HIS A 41 5.17 1.05 -12.17
CA HIS A 41 4.36 -0.12 -11.84
C HIS A 41 4.76 -1.26 -12.76
N ASP A 42 4.82 -2.52 -12.26
CA ASP A 42 5.15 -3.71 -13.03
C ASP A 42 6.53 -3.63 -13.73
N PRO A 43 7.62 -3.41 -12.97
CA PRO A 43 8.93 -3.16 -13.56
C PRO A 43 9.50 -4.40 -14.26
N SER A 44 9.92 -4.27 -15.52
CA SER A 44 10.89 -5.15 -16.18
C SER A 44 12.24 -4.46 -16.27
N HIS A 45 13.33 -5.22 -16.29
CA HIS A 45 14.68 -4.69 -16.20
C HIS A 45 15.53 -5.03 -17.43
N VAL A 46 16.29 -4.05 -17.90
CA VAL A 46 17.36 -4.27 -18.88
C VAL A 46 18.59 -3.40 -18.54
N GLU A 47 19.79 -3.95 -18.72
CA GLU A 47 21.06 -3.21 -18.63
C GLU A 47 21.45 -2.69 -20.01
N ALA A 48 21.83 -1.42 -20.08
CA ALA A 48 22.26 -0.76 -21.31
C ALA A 48 23.38 0.25 -21.02
N ASP A 49 24.52 0.14 -21.70
CA ASP A 49 25.65 1.07 -21.61
C ASP A 49 26.18 1.33 -20.18
N GLY A 50 25.97 0.40 -19.26
CA GLY A 50 26.37 0.49 -17.84
C GLY A 50 25.35 1.18 -16.95
N GLU A 51 24.17 1.44 -17.46
CA GLU A 51 23.00 1.88 -16.71
C GLU A 51 21.96 0.75 -16.63
N HIS A 52 21.16 0.76 -15.57
CA HIS A 52 20.04 -0.15 -15.38
C HIS A 52 18.74 0.59 -15.62
N TRP A 53 17.93 0.08 -16.52
CA TRP A 53 16.63 0.62 -16.89
C TRP A 53 15.51 -0.26 -16.38
N VAL A 54 14.41 0.36 -15.96
CA VAL A 54 13.15 -0.34 -15.71
C VAL A 54 12.04 0.27 -16.54
N PHE A 55 11.21 -0.60 -17.13
CA PHE A 55 10.03 -0.24 -17.90
C PHE A 55 8.80 -0.82 -17.21
N GLY A 56 7.67 -0.12 -17.26
CA GLY A 56 6.47 -0.58 -16.61
C GLY A 56 5.18 -0.08 -17.24
N SER A 57 4.09 -0.40 -16.60
CA SER A 57 2.75 -0.03 -17.04
C SER A 57 2.63 1.46 -17.33
N HIS A 58 1.77 1.79 -18.30
CA HIS A 58 1.51 3.14 -18.79
C HIS A 58 2.72 3.82 -19.45
N LEU A 59 3.66 3.02 -20.03
CA LEU A 59 4.92 3.49 -20.60
C LEU A 59 5.74 4.32 -19.59
N ALA A 60 5.73 3.93 -18.34
CA ALA A 60 6.67 4.44 -17.38
C ALA A 60 8.04 3.80 -17.60
N ALA A 61 9.10 4.61 -17.51
CA ALA A 61 10.47 4.14 -17.52
C ALA A 61 11.33 4.96 -16.56
N ALA A 62 12.35 4.33 -15.99
CA ALA A 62 13.33 4.98 -15.12
C ALA A 62 14.69 4.33 -15.27
N SER A 63 15.77 5.09 -15.02
CA SER A 63 17.14 4.62 -15.08
C SER A 63 17.90 4.83 -13.77
N THR A 64 19.00 4.11 -13.59
CA THR A 64 19.91 4.22 -12.45
C THR A 64 21.28 3.61 -12.76
N GLU A 65 22.34 4.14 -12.16
CA GLU A 65 23.67 3.53 -12.20
C GLU A 65 23.93 2.54 -11.04
N ASP A 66 23.09 2.56 -9.97
CA ASP A 66 23.41 1.89 -8.69
C ASP A 66 22.21 1.21 -7.98
N PHE A 67 21.04 1.16 -8.60
CA PHE A 67 19.77 0.67 -8.04
C PHE A 67 19.25 1.43 -6.81
N MET A 68 19.86 2.57 -6.48
CA MET A 68 19.48 3.41 -5.34
C MET A 68 19.00 4.80 -5.77
N MET A 69 19.73 5.40 -6.72
CA MET A 69 19.44 6.74 -7.23
C MET A 69 18.77 6.62 -8.61
N TRP A 70 17.45 6.74 -8.62
CA TRP A 70 16.64 6.60 -9.83
C TRP A 70 16.30 7.95 -10.45
N GLU A 71 16.25 7.99 -11.79
CA GLU A 71 15.74 9.10 -12.59
C GLU A 71 14.53 8.63 -13.42
N GLN A 72 13.43 9.41 -13.42
CA GLN A 72 12.24 9.10 -14.20
C GLN A 72 12.46 9.56 -15.64
N GLU A 73 12.42 8.63 -16.60
CA GLU A 73 12.68 8.89 -18.02
C GLU A 73 11.40 9.10 -18.82
N ALA A 74 10.37 8.31 -18.54
CA ALA A 74 9.10 8.38 -19.25
C ALA A 74 7.92 8.04 -18.32
N ASN A 75 6.74 8.54 -18.67
CA ASN A 75 5.49 8.17 -18.01
C ASN A 75 4.29 8.56 -18.88
N HIS A 76 3.18 7.85 -18.74
CA HIS A 76 1.91 8.03 -19.42
C HIS A 76 1.89 7.70 -20.91
N VAL A 77 0.78 7.14 -21.36
CA VAL A 77 0.53 6.79 -22.78
C VAL A 77 -0.01 8.03 -23.49
N THR A 78 0.89 8.91 -23.92
CA THR A 78 0.57 10.15 -24.65
C THR A 78 1.46 10.30 -25.88
N ALA A 79 1.07 11.15 -26.82
CA ALA A 79 1.84 11.43 -28.02
C ALA A 79 3.24 12.03 -27.74
N GLU A 80 3.44 12.58 -26.55
CA GLU A 80 4.70 13.19 -26.10
C GLU A 80 5.61 12.24 -25.34
N ASN A 81 5.20 10.98 -25.10
CA ASN A 81 6.05 10.03 -24.40
C ASN A 81 7.30 9.72 -25.24
N PRO A 82 8.53 9.88 -24.68
CA PRO A 82 9.77 9.78 -25.47
C PRO A 82 10.08 8.37 -25.99
N LEU A 83 9.44 7.34 -25.44
CA LEU A 83 9.67 5.96 -25.85
C LEU A 83 9.14 5.64 -27.27
N PHE A 84 8.26 6.49 -27.85
CA PHE A 84 7.74 6.38 -29.20
C PHE A 84 7.72 7.76 -29.87
N ASP A 85 7.74 7.81 -31.21
CA ASP A 85 7.50 9.06 -31.92
C ASP A 85 6.08 9.59 -31.68
N ASP A 86 5.07 8.74 -31.72
CA ASP A 86 3.68 8.97 -31.27
C ASP A 86 3.01 7.61 -31.03
N VAL A 87 3.00 7.15 -29.79
CA VAL A 87 2.45 5.86 -29.38
C VAL A 87 0.97 5.71 -29.74
N THR A 88 0.21 6.81 -29.72
CA THR A 88 -1.25 6.78 -30.03
C THR A 88 -1.53 6.50 -31.49
N VAL A 89 -0.60 6.79 -32.37
CA VAL A 89 -0.67 6.53 -33.80
C VAL A 89 -0.03 5.18 -34.13
N GLU A 90 1.14 4.89 -33.59
CA GLU A 90 1.87 3.67 -33.91
C GLU A 90 1.16 2.42 -33.42
N LEU A 91 0.60 2.44 -32.20
CA LEU A 91 -0.09 1.30 -31.60
C LEU A 91 -1.61 1.32 -31.79
N ALA A 92 -2.12 2.08 -32.77
CA ALA A 92 -3.55 2.24 -33.00
C ALA A 92 -4.30 0.93 -33.25
N GLU A 93 -3.67 -0.08 -33.91
CA GLU A 93 -4.26 -1.40 -34.12
C GLU A 93 -4.39 -2.18 -32.80
N THR A 94 -3.38 -2.09 -31.94
CA THR A 94 -3.34 -2.71 -30.62
C THR A 94 -4.42 -2.15 -29.71
N PHE A 95 -4.53 -0.82 -29.62
CA PHE A 95 -5.58 -0.15 -28.88
C PHE A 95 -6.99 -0.47 -29.40
N ALA A 96 -7.14 -0.53 -30.72
CA ALA A 96 -8.42 -0.89 -31.33
C ALA A 96 -8.86 -2.33 -31.00
N TRP A 97 -7.93 -3.29 -30.97
CA TRP A 97 -8.25 -4.66 -30.58
C TRP A 97 -8.61 -4.73 -29.09
N ALA A 98 -7.79 -4.18 -28.23
CA ALA A 98 -7.97 -4.19 -26.78
C ALA A 98 -9.17 -3.35 -26.31
N GLU A 99 -9.68 -2.45 -27.15
CA GLU A 99 -10.69 -1.44 -26.79
C GLU A 99 -10.23 -0.61 -25.56
N SER A 100 -8.95 -0.27 -25.53
CA SER A 100 -8.27 0.43 -24.45
C SER A 100 -7.32 1.47 -25.06
N ASP A 101 -7.00 2.50 -24.30
CA ASP A 101 -6.07 3.57 -24.67
C ASP A 101 -4.81 3.60 -23.77
N THR A 102 -4.58 2.52 -23.04
CA THR A 102 -3.43 2.39 -22.13
C THR A 102 -2.66 1.09 -22.38
N LEU A 103 -1.41 1.07 -21.95
CA LEU A 103 -0.52 -0.09 -21.98
C LEU A 103 -0.24 -0.56 -20.55
N TRP A 104 -0.12 -1.89 -20.41
CA TRP A 104 0.20 -2.54 -19.14
C TRP A 104 1.66 -3.00 -19.16
N ALA A 105 2.02 -3.88 -18.24
CA ALA A 105 3.37 -4.38 -18.02
C ALA A 105 4.10 -4.72 -19.33
N PRO A 106 5.12 -3.97 -19.75
CA PRO A 106 5.98 -4.33 -20.87
C PRO A 106 7.16 -5.14 -20.39
N ASP A 107 7.87 -5.75 -21.35
CA ASP A 107 9.24 -6.22 -21.13
C ASP A 107 10.18 -5.69 -22.21
N VAL A 108 11.44 -5.46 -21.85
CA VAL A 108 12.46 -4.97 -22.79
C VAL A 108 13.71 -5.82 -22.68
N ILE A 109 14.17 -6.34 -23.83
CA ILE A 109 15.38 -7.13 -23.93
C ILE A 109 16.24 -6.69 -25.11
N GLN A 110 17.57 -6.79 -24.99
CA GLN A 110 18.48 -6.62 -26.11
C GLN A 110 18.69 -7.95 -26.83
N LEU A 111 18.38 -8.01 -28.15
CA LEU A 111 18.64 -9.20 -28.95
C LEU A 111 20.05 -9.21 -29.54
N ALA A 112 20.42 -10.33 -30.18
CA ALA A 112 21.76 -10.56 -30.71
C ALA A 112 22.18 -9.57 -31.80
N ASP A 113 21.26 -8.85 -32.43
CA ASP A 113 21.53 -7.77 -33.37
C ASP A 113 21.92 -6.43 -32.70
N GLY A 114 21.91 -6.38 -31.39
CA GLY A 114 22.27 -5.24 -30.56
C GLY A 114 21.14 -4.22 -30.35
N ARG A 115 19.95 -4.48 -30.90
CA ARG A 115 18.79 -3.62 -30.73
C ARG A 115 17.95 -4.03 -29.52
N TYR A 116 17.18 -3.07 -29.00
CA TYR A 116 16.25 -3.29 -27.89
C TYR A 116 14.86 -3.57 -28.42
N TYR A 117 14.25 -4.65 -27.91
CA TYR A 117 12.91 -5.12 -28.29
C TYR A 117 12.00 -4.95 -27.09
N MET A 118 11.00 -4.10 -27.23
CA MET A 118 9.95 -3.89 -26.23
C MET A 118 8.73 -4.73 -26.57
N TYR A 119 8.40 -5.68 -25.73
CA TYR A 119 7.16 -6.44 -25.77
C TYR A 119 6.12 -5.67 -24.97
N TYR A 120 5.21 -5.02 -25.67
CA TYR A 120 4.16 -4.20 -25.10
C TYR A 120 2.81 -4.91 -25.16
N ASN A 121 1.86 -4.51 -24.29
CA ASN A 121 0.51 -5.03 -24.35
C ASN A 121 -0.52 -3.97 -23.95
N ALA A 122 -1.69 -4.02 -24.61
CA ALA A 122 -2.86 -3.23 -24.22
C ALA A 122 -3.96 -4.16 -23.72
N CYS A 123 -4.64 -3.78 -22.66
CA CYS A 123 -5.70 -4.55 -22.03
C CYS A 123 -6.79 -3.66 -21.44
N ARG A 124 -8.01 -4.18 -21.37
CA ARG A 124 -9.09 -3.65 -20.54
C ARG A 124 -9.08 -4.37 -19.20
N GLY A 125 -9.15 -3.66 -18.08
CA GLY A 125 -9.17 -4.26 -16.75
C GLY A 125 -10.39 -5.14 -16.43
N ASP A 126 -11.44 -5.09 -17.25
CA ASP A 126 -12.70 -5.81 -17.06
C ASP A 126 -12.89 -7.04 -17.95
N SER A 127 -11.90 -7.35 -18.78
CA SER A 127 -12.01 -8.40 -19.81
C SER A 127 -10.63 -8.91 -20.23
N PRO A 128 -10.45 -10.21 -20.54
CA PRO A 128 -9.20 -10.74 -21.09
C PRO A 128 -8.99 -10.38 -22.57
N ARG A 129 -9.56 -9.26 -23.02
CA ARG A 129 -9.40 -8.77 -24.39
C ARG A 129 -8.14 -7.93 -24.48
N SER A 130 -7.06 -8.57 -24.90
CA SER A 130 -5.74 -7.96 -24.95
C SER A 130 -5.05 -8.21 -26.27
N ALA A 131 -4.15 -7.32 -26.63
CA ALA A 131 -3.20 -7.49 -27.71
C ALA A 131 -1.80 -7.21 -27.19
N MET A 132 -0.90 -8.14 -27.47
CA MET A 132 0.54 -8.02 -27.22
C MET A 132 1.26 -7.85 -28.54
N GLY A 133 2.17 -6.90 -28.61
CA GLY A 133 3.00 -6.64 -29.78
C GLY A 133 4.46 -6.49 -29.40
N VAL A 134 5.29 -6.28 -30.41
CA VAL A 134 6.72 -6.01 -30.23
C VAL A 134 7.11 -4.76 -31.02
N ALA A 135 7.90 -3.91 -30.39
CA ALA A 135 8.51 -2.72 -31.00
C ALA A 135 10.02 -2.77 -30.83
N VAL A 136 10.76 -2.10 -31.69
CA VAL A 136 12.24 -2.15 -31.75
C VAL A 136 12.85 -0.78 -31.79
N SER A 137 13.96 -0.58 -31.04
CA SER A 137 14.79 0.63 -31.09
C SER A 137 16.28 0.30 -31.13
N ASP A 138 17.09 1.20 -31.69
CA ASP A 138 18.56 1.15 -31.60
C ASP A 138 19.07 1.70 -30.24
N ASP A 139 18.20 2.40 -29.48
CA ASP A 139 18.48 3.01 -28.19
C ASP A 139 17.50 2.53 -27.13
N VAL A 140 17.96 2.24 -25.92
CA VAL A 140 17.12 1.74 -24.83
C VAL A 140 16.02 2.74 -24.45
N GLY A 141 16.30 4.02 -24.48
CA GLY A 141 15.35 5.13 -24.23
C GLY A 141 14.42 5.44 -25.40
N GLY A 142 14.47 4.67 -26.50
CA GLY A 142 13.61 4.87 -27.67
C GLY A 142 14.16 5.88 -28.69
N PRO A 143 13.38 6.35 -29.68
CA PRO A 143 12.01 5.91 -29.89
C PRO A 143 11.92 4.49 -30.45
N TYR A 144 10.99 3.72 -29.93
CA TYR A 144 10.66 2.39 -30.41
C TYR A 144 9.74 2.49 -31.62
N ARG A 145 9.91 1.61 -32.57
CA ARG A 145 9.06 1.48 -33.77
C ARG A 145 8.29 0.16 -33.72
N ASP A 146 7.01 0.23 -33.86
CA ASP A 146 6.12 -0.94 -33.86
C ASP A 146 6.44 -1.92 -34.97
N LEU A 147 6.52 -3.20 -34.66
CA LEU A 147 6.62 -4.33 -35.62
C LEU A 147 5.29 -5.08 -35.75
N GLY A 148 4.30 -4.77 -34.92
CA GLY A 148 2.95 -5.28 -34.96
C GLY A 148 2.61 -6.26 -33.83
N ILE A 149 1.36 -6.67 -33.82
CA ILE A 149 0.79 -7.57 -32.81
C ILE A 149 1.29 -9.00 -33.06
N ILE A 150 1.78 -9.65 -32.00
CA ILE A 150 2.27 -11.04 -32.01
C ILE A 150 1.29 -12.02 -31.36
N LEU A 151 0.45 -11.57 -30.40
CA LEU A 151 -0.56 -12.39 -29.74
C LEU A 151 -1.84 -11.59 -29.50
N ARG A 152 -2.98 -12.27 -29.57
CA ARG A 152 -4.29 -11.73 -29.20
C ARG A 152 -5.04 -12.67 -28.27
N SER A 153 -5.78 -12.10 -27.35
CA SER A 153 -6.72 -12.83 -26.48
C SER A 153 -8.10 -12.18 -26.49
N GLY A 154 -9.08 -12.88 -25.88
CA GLY A 154 -10.43 -12.34 -25.77
C GLY A 154 -11.22 -12.26 -27.07
N HIS A 155 -10.95 -13.16 -28.03
CA HIS A 155 -11.72 -13.26 -29.29
C HIS A 155 -13.20 -13.47 -29.00
N ARG A 156 -14.04 -12.74 -29.74
CA ARG A 156 -15.50 -12.81 -29.66
C ARG A 156 -16.08 -13.57 -30.86
N ASP A 157 -17.34 -13.97 -30.78
CA ASP A 157 -18.04 -14.60 -31.87
C ASP A 157 -17.95 -13.76 -33.16
N GLY A 158 -17.44 -14.38 -34.24
CA GLY A 158 -17.27 -13.74 -35.53
C GLY A 158 -15.93 -13.04 -35.78
N GLU A 159 -15.04 -12.98 -34.80
CA GLU A 159 -13.69 -12.37 -34.94
C GLU A 159 -12.60 -13.39 -35.32
N GLY A 160 -12.95 -14.65 -35.47
CA GLY A 160 -12.02 -15.74 -35.78
C GLY A 160 -11.83 -16.70 -34.60
N MET A 161 -10.90 -17.63 -34.74
CA MET A 161 -10.45 -18.53 -33.68
C MET A 161 -9.31 -17.92 -32.93
N SER A 162 -9.12 -18.39 -31.70
CA SER A 162 -7.94 -18.04 -30.90
C SER A 162 -6.64 -18.62 -31.50
N GLU A 163 -5.50 -18.29 -30.92
CA GLU A 163 -4.17 -18.64 -31.48
C GLU A 163 -3.96 -20.17 -31.62
N ASP A 164 -4.65 -20.98 -30.82
CA ASP A 164 -4.61 -22.44 -30.89
C ASP A 164 -5.64 -23.04 -31.85
N GLY A 165 -6.42 -22.19 -32.52
CA GLY A 165 -7.43 -22.61 -33.51
C GLY A 165 -8.76 -23.07 -32.88
N THR A 166 -9.00 -22.82 -31.60
CA THR A 166 -10.27 -23.09 -30.89
C THR A 166 -11.04 -21.80 -30.58
N PRO A 167 -12.32 -21.85 -30.23
CA PRO A 167 -13.01 -20.70 -29.65
C PRO A 167 -12.34 -20.28 -28.34
N TYR A 168 -12.16 -18.97 -28.14
CA TYR A 168 -11.54 -18.46 -26.93
C TYR A 168 -12.39 -18.72 -25.66
N ASP A 169 -11.79 -19.28 -24.63
CA ASP A 169 -12.37 -19.45 -23.28
C ASP A 169 -11.35 -18.94 -22.26
N GLY A 170 -11.64 -17.82 -21.62
CA GLY A 170 -10.74 -17.17 -20.63
C GLY A 170 -10.48 -18.00 -19.38
N ARG A 171 -11.11 -19.15 -19.18
CA ARG A 171 -10.79 -20.06 -18.07
C ARG A 171 -9.59 -20.97 -18.34
N ILE A 172 -9.26 -21.16 -19.62
CA ILE A 172 -8.20 -22.08 -20.08
C ILE A 172 -7.21 -21.42 -21.04
N HIS A 173 -7.58 -20.31 -21.68
CA HIS A 173 -6.70 -19.54 -22.55
C HIS A 173 -6.14 -18.35 -21.79
N PRO A 174 -4.86 -17.97 -22.03
CA PRO A 174 -4.24 -16.85 -21.34
C PRO A 174 -4.88 -15.51 -21.69
N ASN A 175 -4.69 -14.53 -20.84
CA ASN A 175 -4.73 -13.13 -21.22
C ASN A 175 -3.38 -12.76 -21.83
N ALA A 176 -3.33 -12.13 -23.01
CA ALA A 176 -2.09 -11.78 -23.71
C ALA A 176 -1.48 -10.50 -23.13
N VAL A 177 -0.97 -10.59 -21.90
CA VAL A 177 -0.35 -9.50 -21.10
C VAL A 177 0.83 -10.04 -20.30
N ASP A 178 1.57 -9.18 -19.65
CA ASP A 178 2.68 -9.47 -18.72
C ASP A 178 3.77 -10.35 -19.36
N PRO A 179 4.35 -9.95 -20.51
CA PRO A 179 5.48 -10.68 -21.09
C PRO A 179 6.72 -10.56 -20.23
N ASP A 180 7.51 -11.64 -20.19
CA ASP A 180 8.89 -11.71 -19.66
C ASP A 180 9.70 -12.52 -20.65
N VAL A 181 10.72 -11.90 -21.25
CA VAL A 181 11.49 -12.49 -22.35
C VAL A 181 12.93 -12.70 -21.92
N PHE A 182 13.42 -13.91 -22.08
CA PHE A 182 14.74 -14.29 -21.60
C PHE A 182 15.42 -15.31 -22.53
N TYR A 183 16.75 -15.37 -22.45
CA TYR A 183 17.53 -16.45 -23.07
C TYR A 183 17.68 -17.60 -22.11
N ASP A 184 17.52 -18.82 -22.59
CA ASP A 184 17.82 -20.02 -21.82
C ASP A 184 19.34 -20.34 -21.83
N HIS A 185 19.71 -21.45 -21.17
CA HIS A 185 21.12 -21.87 -21.08
C HIS A 185 21.74 -22.31 -22.42
N GLU A 186 20.92 -22.68 -23.41
CA GLU A 186 21.32 -23.04 -24.77
C GLU A 186 21.42 -21.81 -25.68
N GLY A 187 20.86 -20.67 -25.24
CA GLY A 187 20.78 -19.43 -26.00
C GLY A 187 19.54 -19.32 -26.88
N ASP A 188 18.54 -20.18 -26.66
CA ASP A 188 17.24 -20.08 -27.27
C ASP A 188 16.42 -19.00 -26.57
N LEU A 189 15.61 -18.26 -27.33
CA LEU A 189 14.82 -17.14 -26.81
C LEU A 189 13.41 -17.62 -26.41
N TRP A 190 13.01 -17.29 -25.19
CA TRP A 190 11.73 -17.69 -24.63
C TRP A 190 10.94 -16.47 -24.16
N MET A 191 9.61 -16.61 -24.12
CA MET A 191 8.70 -15.65 -23.50
C MET A 191 7.76 -16.37 -22.56
N THR A 192 7.68 -15.91 -21.30
CA THR A 192 6.63 -16.27 -20.37
C THR A 192 5.64 -15.11 -20.29
N TYR A 193 4.33 -15.41 -20.22
CA TYR A 193 3.31 -14.37 -20.22
C TYR A 193 1.99 -14.86 -19.66
N GLY A 194 1.09 -13.95 -19.37
CA GLY A 194 -0.25 -14.23 -18.90
C GLY A 194 -0.57 -13.65 -17.54
N SER A 195 -1.84 -13.37 -17.35
CA SER A 195 -2.37 -12.84 -16.10
C SER A 195 -3.77 -13.39 -15.87
N TYR A 196 -4.04 -13.86 -14.66
CA TYR A 196 -5.33 -14.41 -14.25
C TYR A 196 -5.87 -15.43 -15.25
N SER A 197 -7.02 -15.19 -15.83
CA SER A 197 -7.65 -15.95 -16.93
C SER A 197 -7.31 -17.45 -16.96
N GLY A 198 -6.76 -17.95 -18.06
CA GLY A 198 -6.29 -19.34 -18.23
C GLY A 198 -4.93 -19.63 -17.58
N GLY A 199 -4.28 -18.63 -16.96
CA GLY A 199 -3.00 -18.77 -16.28
C GLY A 199 -1.81 -18.27 -17.09
N ILE A 200 -0.63 -18.75 -16.70
CA ILE A 200 0.68 -18.39 -17.23
C ILE A 200 1.12 -19.42 -18.28
N PHE A 201 1.65 -18.94 -19.38
CA PHE A 201 2.09 -19.75 -20.52
C PHE A 201 3.52 -19.38 -20.93
N SER A 202 4.19 -20.30 -21.63
CA SER A 202 5.53 -20.10 -22.16
C SER A 202 5.54 -20.40 -23.68
N LEU A 203 6.25 -19.56 -24.42
CA LEU A 203 6.46 -19.66 -25.87
C LEU A 203 7.95 -19.58 -26.19
N GLU A 204 8.40 -20.34 -27.17
CA GLU A 204 9.71 -20.16 -27.80
C GLU A 204 9.62 -19.08 -28.89
N LEU A 205 10.58 -18.17 -28.92
CA LEU A 205 10.66 -17.07 -29.87
C LEU A 205 11.80 -17.32 -30.87
N ASP A 206 11.69 -16.76 -32.05
CA ASP A 206 12.79 -16.69 -33.00
C ASP A 206 13.81 -15.63 -32.54
N PRO A 207 15.05 -16.01 -32.19
CA PRO A 207 16.02 -15.07 -31.62
C PRO A 207 16.54 -14.03 -32.62
N GLU A 208 16.25 -14.18 -33.94
CA GLU A 208 16.61 -13.18 -34.96
C GLU A 208 15.52 -12.10 -35.10
N THR A 209 14.27 -12.43 -34.81
CA THR A 209 13.12 -11.54 -35.06
C THR A 209 12.34 -11.15 -33.81
N GLY A 210 12.51 -11.89 -32.71
CA GLY A 210 11.80 -11.67 -31.44
C GLY A 210 10.32 -12.08 -31.50
N VAL A 211 9.86 -12.80 -32.53
CA VAL A 211 8.44 -13.21 -32.62
C VAL A 211 8.26 -14.69 -32.31
N PRO A 212 7.06 -15.13 -31.86
CA PRO A 212 6.80 -16.53 -31.57
C PRO A 212 7.07 -17.46 -32.76
N LEU A 213 7.71 -18.61 -32.52
CA LEU A 213 7.87 -19.64 -33.53
C LEU A 213 6.50 -20.15 -34.01
N PRO A 214 6.33 -20.46 -35.31
CA PRO A 214 5.03 -20.82 -35.84
C PRO A 214 4.49 -22.14 -35.27
N GLY A 215 3.16 -22.17 -34.99
CA GLY A 215 2.42 -23.39 -34.69
C GLY A 215 2.35 -23.76 -33.21
N GLN A 216 2.79 -22.89 -32.32
CA GLN A 216 2.73 -23.10 -30.88
C GLN A 216 1.37 -22.74 -30.26
N GLY A 217 0.49 -22.01 -30.99
CA GLY A 217 -0.75 -21.46 -30.41
C GLY A 217 -0.44 -20.51 -29.29
N TYR A 218 -1.02 -20.71 -28.10
CA TYR A 218 -0.69 -19.97 -26.89
C TYR A 218 0.54 -20.52 -26.14
N GLY A 219 1.18 -21.58 -26.61
CA GLY A 219 2.36 -22.18 -25.98
C GLY A 219 2.04 -23.22 -24.91
N THR A 220 2.98 -23.42 -23.99
CA THR A 220 2.89 -24.41 -22.91
C THR A 220 2.34 -23.76 -21.65
N HIS A 221 1.28 -24.34 -21.07
CA HIS A 221 0.71 -23.91 -19.79
C HIS A 221 1.64 -24.24 -18.62
N LEU A 222 1.94 -23.26 -17.76
CA LEU A 222 2.85 -23.39 -16.63
C LEU A 222 2.13 -23.43 -15.28
N THR A 223 1.12 -22.56 -15.05
CA THR A 223 0.36 -22.48 -13.80
C THR A 223 -0.91 -21.62 -13.99
N GLY A 224 -1.81 -21.64 -13.01
CA GLY A 224 -3.03 -20.84 -13.04
C GLY A 224 -4.17 -21.50 -13.81
N GLY A 225 -5.20 -20.72 -14.09
CA GLY A 225 -6.44 -21.11 -14.77
C GLY A 225 -7.68 -20.85 -13.91
N ASN A 226 -8.84 -20.87 -14.54
CA ASN A 226 -10.11 -20.48 -13.90
C ASN A 226 -10.08 -19.10 -13.24
N HIS A 227 -9.37 -18.15 -13.86
CA HIS A 227 -9.20 -16.79 -13.31
C HIS A 227 -8.50 -16.77 -11.93
N SER A 228 -7.55 -17.70 -11.68
CA SER A 228 -6.66 -17.61 -10.51
C SER A 228 -5.97 -16.26 -10.48
N ARG A 229 -5.92 -15.62 -9.32
CA ARG A 229 -5.16 -14.37 -9.15
C ARG A 229 -3.66 -14.70 -9.06
N ILE A 230 -3.07 -15.04 -10.22
CA ILE A 230 -1.66 -15.32 -10.45
C ILE A 230 -1.26 -14.57 -11.71
N GLU A 231 -0.21 -13.75 -11.63
CA GLU A 231 0.29 -12.93 -12.72
C GLU A 231 1.75 -12.52 -12.54
N GLY A 232 2.28 -11.62 -13.40
CA GLY A 232 3.61 -11.04 -13.29
C GLY A 232 4.69 -12.11 -13.25
N ALA A 233 4.60 -13.11 -14.13
CA ALA A 233 5.57 -14.21 -14.20
C ALA A 233 6.90 -13.71 -14.78
N SER A 234 8.01 -13.94 -14.07
CA SER A 234 9.37 -13.64 -14.53
C SER A 234 10.27 -14.85 -14.32
N ILE A 235 11.10 -15.18 -15.31
CA ILE A 235 11.98 -16.34 -15.27
C ILE A 235 13.44 -15.89 -15.09
N MET A 236 14.08 -16.40 -14.05
CA MET A 236 15.53 -16.25 -13.83
C MET A 236 16.23 -17.59 -14.14
N PRO A 237 16.99 -17.69 -15.23
CA PRO A 237 17.93 -18.82 -15.45
C PRO A 237 19.09 -18.72 -14.46
N ASP A 238 19.40 -19.83 -13.77
CA ASP A 238 20.57 -19.90 -12.87
C ASP A 238 21.66 -20.78 -13.48
N ALA A 239 22.71 -20.15 -13.95
CA ALA A 239 23.82 -20.87 -14.61
C ALA A 239 24.61 -21.78 -13.65
N GLU A 240 24.54 -21.58 -12.32
CA GLU A 240 25.25 -22.43 -11.35
C GLU A 240 24.54 -23.77 -11.14
N SER A 241 23.23 -23.76 -10.97
CA SER A 241 22.43 -24.97 -10.81
C SER A 241 21.97 -25.60 -12.11
N GLY A 242 21.77 -24.78 -13.16
CA GLY A 242 21.11 -25.16 -14.40
C GLY A 242 19.57 -25.12 -14.27
N ASP A 243 19.03 -24.68 -13.14
CA ASP A 243 17.60 -24.53 -12.92
C ASP A 243 17.07 -23.19 -13.47
N TYR A 244 15.75 -23.14 -13.68
CA TYR A 244 14.98 -21.93 -14.00
C TYR A 244 14.06 -21.61 -12.84
N PHE A 245 14.10 -20.38 -12.34
CA PHE A 245 13.24 -19.92 -11.25
C PHE A 245 12.13 -19.04 -11.80
N MET A 246 10.88 -19.49 -11.68
CA MET A 246 9.70 -18.72 -12.07
C MET A 246 9.18 -17.97 -10.85
N PHE A 247 9.34 -16.65 -10.86
CA PHE A 247 8.74 -15.74 -9.89
C PHE A 247 7.34 -15.40 -10.34
N LEU A 248 6.43 -15.25 -9.38
CA LEU A 248 5.01 -15.07 -9.61
C LEU A 248 4.44 -14.12 -8.57
N SER A 249 3.43 -13.38 -8.93
CA SER A 249 2.61 -12.62 -8.00
C SER A 249 1.25 -13.27 -7.81
N PHE A 250 0.86 -13.46 -6.55
CA PHE A 250 -0.41 -14.05 -6.12
C PHE A 250 -1.24 -13.00 -5.39
N GLY A 251 -2.57 -13.05 -5.55
CA GLY A 251 -3.49 -12.11 -4.93
C GLY A 251 -3.84 -10.93 -5.82
N GLY A 252 -4.59 -9.95 -5.32
CA GLY A 252 -4.92 -8.72 -6.03
C GLY A 252 -3.86 -7.65 -5.82
N LEU A 253 -3.59 -6.86 -6.83
CA LEU A 253 -2.52 -5.86 -6.85
C LEU A 253 -2.77 -4.63 -5.96
N ASP A 254 -4.04 -4.32 -5.64
CA ASP A 254 -4.39 -3.15 -4.83
C ASP A 254 -3.83 -3.22 -3.41
N ALA A 255 -3.82 -2.10 -2.68
CA ALA A 255 -3.35 -2.07 -1.29
C ALA A 255 -4.08 -3.07 -0.38
N ASP A 256 -5.35 -3.33 -0.65
CA ASP A 256 -6.18 -4.30 0.09
C ASP A 256 -6.29 -5.66 -0.63
N GLY A 257 -5.53 -5.89 -1.72
CA GLY A 257 -5.63 -7.08 -2.58
C GLY A 257 -4.85 -8.30 -2.10
N GLY A 258 -3.89 -8.11 -1.20
CA GLY A 258 -3.06 -9.18 -0.66
C GLY A 258 -1.97 -9.68 -1.62
N TYR A 259 -1.53 -8.82 -2.54
CA TYR A 259 -0.47 -9.13 -3.50
C TYR A 259 0.80 -9.59 -2.79
N ASN A 260 1.40 -10.68 -3.27
CA ASN A 260 2.57 -11.28 -2.65
C ASN A 260 3.39 -12.08 -3.67
N MET A 261 4.71 -12.11 -3.50
CA MET A 261 5.63 -12.78 -4.41
C MET A 261 5.93 -14.20 -3.98
N ARG A 262 5.89 -15.12 -4.95
CA ARG A 262 6.23 -16.54 -4.78
C ARG A 262 7.16 -17.00 -5.89
N VAL A 263 7.85 -18.13 -5.66
CA VAL A 263 8.76 -18.71 -6.63
C VAL A 263 8.54 -20.21 -6.75
N ALA A 264 8.75 -20.73 -7.95
CA ALA A 264 8.83 -22.15 -8.27
C ALA A 264 10.06 -22.40 -9.15
N ARG A 265 10.54 -23.63 -9.29
CA ARG A 265 11.71 -23.95 -10.11
C ARG A 265 11.49 -25.15 -11.02
N ALA A 266 12.22 -25.18 -12.12
CA ALA A 266 12.22 -26.25 -13.11
C ALA A 266 13.62 -26.49 -13.68
N ASP A 267 13.81 -27.62 -14.36
CA ASP A 267 15.02 -27.90 -15.16
C ASP A 267 14.89 -27.53 -16.65
N SER A 268 13.78 -26.90 -17.02
CA SER A 268 13.48 -26.44 -18.39
C SER A 268 12.64 -25.17 -18.36
N PRO A 269 12.83 -24.24 -19.33
CA PRO A 269 12.02 -23.03 -19.43
C PRO A 269 10.51 -23.30 -19.60
N ALA A 270 10.16 -24.39 -20.27
CA ALA A 270 8.78 -24.86 -20.45
C ALA A 270 8.26 -25.69 -19.26
N GLY A 271 8.99 -25.76 -18.14
CA GLY A 271 8.61 -26.54 -16.96
C GLY A 271 8.75 -28.06 -17.12
N PRO A 272 8.12 -28.86 -16.23
CA PRO A 272 7.20 -28.43 -15.15
C PRO A 272 7.92 -27.74 -13.99
N TYR A 273 7.32 -26.68 -13.49
CA TYR A 273 7.79 -25.96 -12.30
C TYR A 273 7.23 -26.58 -11.03
N TYR A 274 8.05 -26.61 -9.97
CA TYR A 274 7.69 -27.16 -8.66
C TYR A 274 7.99 -26.13 -7.56
N ASP A 275 7.13 -26.07 -6.55
CA ASP A 275 7.41 -25.31 -5.33
C ASP A 275 8.32 -26.10 -4.35
N ALA A 276 8.66 -25.49 -3.19
CA ALA A 276 9.55 -26.10 -2.21
C ALA A 276 8.99 -27.38 -1.57
N GLU A 277 7.69 -27.60 -1.60
CA GLU A 277 7.03 -28.82 -1.15
C GLU A 277 6.97 -29.90 -2.25
N GLY A 278 7.35 -29.55 -3.49
CA GLY A 278 7.34 -30.43 -4.64
C GLY A 278 5.97 -30.51 -5.33
N ASN A 279 5.10 -29.54 -5.11
CA ASN A 279 3.82 -29.44 -5.82
C ASN A 279 4.07 -28.99 -7.26
N ASP A 280 3.46 -29.65 -8.23
CA ASP A 280 3.49 -29.30 -9.64
C ASP A 280 2.62 -28.06 -9.87
N MET A 281 3.23 -26.96 -10.33
CA MET A 281 2.54 -25.69 -10.51
C MET A 281 1.46 -25.73 -11.59
N ARG A 282 1.51 -26.68 -12.54
CA ARG A 282 0.46 -26.86 -13.58
C ARG A 282 -0.89 -27.28 -12.99
N GLU A 283 -0.90 -27.85 -11.80
CA GLU A 283 -2.10 -28.25 -11.06
C GLU A 283 -2.66 -27.11 -10.18
N VAL A 284 -1.94 -26.03 -10.04
CA VAL A 284 -2.33 -24.88 -9.20
C VAL A 284 -3.26 -23.97 -9.97
N ARG A 285 -4.54 -23.97 -9.61
CA ARG A 285 -5.58 -23.16 -10.23
C ARG A 285 -6.77 -22.98 -9.28
N SER A 286 -7.57 -21.95 -9.53
CA SER A 286 -8.79 -21.70 -8.77
C SER A 286 -9.83 -22.80 -9.03
N ASP A 287 -10.56 -23.18 -7.98
CA ASP A 287 -11.66 -24.12 -8.06
C ASP A 287 -12.85 -23.47 -8.80
N PRO A 288 -13.33 -24.03 -9.93
CA PRO A 288 -14.43 -23.45 -10.70
C PRO A 288 -15.79 -23.43 -9.93
N ASP A 289 -15.89 -24.16 -8.83
CA ASP A 289 -17.08 -24.19 -7.98
C ASP A 289 -17.08 -23.09 -6.91
N LEU A 290 -15.95 -22.37 -6.73
CA LEU A 290 -15.81 -21.21 -5.84
C LEU A 290 -16.11 -19.89 -6.59
N PRO A 291 -16.34 -18.79 -5.87
CA PRO A 291 -16.47 -17.47 -6.48
C PRO A 291 -15.25 -17.15 -7.36
N ILE A 292 -15.47 -16.39 -8.43
CA ILE A 292 -14.38 -15.90 -9.30
C ILE A 292 -13.41 -15.06 -8.44
N PHE A 293 -12.12 -15.27 -8.65
CA PHE A 293 -11.03 -14.65 -7.88
C PHE A 293 -10.92 -15.11 -6.41
N ASP A 294 -11.52 -16.27 -6.06
CA ASP A 294 -11.28 -16.88 -4.75
C ASP A 294 -9.89 -17.49 -4.68
N ASP A 295 -9.13 -17.11 -3.65
CA ASP A 295 -7.73 -17.51 -3.49
C ASP A 295 -7.52 -18.80 -2.70
N ALA A 296 -8.55 -19.33 -2.04
CA ALA A 296 -8.42 -20.50 -1.14
C ALA A 296 -7.81 -21.72 -1.83
N SER A 297 -8.06 -21.87 -3.13
CA SER A 297 -7.54 -22.99 -3.92
C SER A 297 -6.07 -22.84 -4.29
N ILE A 298 -5.54 -21.61 -4.35
CA ILE A 298 -4.15 -21.34 -4.77
C ILE A 298 -3.25 -20.97 -3.59
N GLU A 299 -3.80 -20.51 -2.49
CA GLU A 299 -3.09 -20.02 -1.30
C GLU A 299 -2.02 -21.00 -0.76
N PRO A 300 -2.23 -22.32 -0.70
CA PRO A 300 -1.24 -23.25 -0.16
C PRO A 300 0.04 -23.39 -1.01
N TYR A 301 0.01 -23.03 -2.28
CA TYR A 301 1.03 -23.36 -3.27
C TYR A 301 2.03 -22.23 -3.50
N GLY A 302 3.17 -22.62 -4.12
CA GLY A 302 4.28 -21.70 -4.38
C GLY A 302 5.12 -21.43 -3.13
N THR A 303 6.41 -21.19 -3.32
CA THR A 303 7.36 -20.84 -2.27
C THR A 303 7.29 -19.33 -2.02
N LYS A 304 6.68 -18.89 -0.92
CA LYS A 304 6.45 -17.48 -0.67
C LYS A 304 7.73 -16.78 -0.25
N LEU A 305 8.10 -15.72 -0.97
CA LEU A 305 9.25 -14.86 -0.69
C LEU A 305 8.88 -13.75 0.28
N MET A 306 7.84 -12.99 -0.03
CA MET A 306 7.31 -11.91 0.81
C MET A 306 5.85 -11.60 0.48
N GLY A 307 5.15 -10.97 1.41
CA GLY A 307 3.87 -10.30 1.24
C GLY A 307 3.88 -9.01 2.05
N SER A 308 2.71 -8.42 2.31
CA SER A 308 2.60 -7.19 3.12
C SER A 308 3.21 -7.35 4.51
N TYR A 309 4.08 -6.42 4.91
CA TYR A 309 4.77 -6.47 6.20
C TYR A 309 5.10 -5.07 6.73
N LEU A 310 5.38 -5.00 8.03
CA LEU A 310 5.85 -3.79 8.70
C LEU A 310 6.80 -4.15 9.85
N PHE A 311 8.04 -3.69 9.76
CA PHE A 311 8.92 -3.52 10.91
C PHE A 311 8.47 -2.27 11.67
N GLN A 312 7.38 -2.40 12.44
CA GLN A 312 6.79 -1.27 13.12
C GLN A 312 7.76 -0.63 14.11
N ARG A 313 7.77 0.70 14.13
CA ARG A 313 8.45 1.47 15.16
C ARG A 313 7.68 1.39 16.46
N GLU A 314 8.36 1.08 17.56
CA GLU A 314 7.83 1.11 18.90
C GLU A 314 8.26 2.39 19.62
N VAL A 315 7.56 2.73 20.71
CA VAL A 315 7.92 3.87 21.56
C VAL A 315 9.36 3.72 22.04
N GLY A 316 10.18 4.75 21.82
CA GLY A 316 11.60 4.75 22.17
C GLY A 316 12.53 4.19 21.09
N ASP A 317 12.03 3.69 19.96
CA ASP A 317 12.89 3.41 18.82
C ASP A 317 13.36 4.72 18.17
N PRO A 318 14.57 4.72 17.59
CA PRO A 318 15.03 5.87 16.83
C PRO A 318 14.15 6.13 15.59
N GLY A 319 14.22 7.37 15.06
CA GLY A 319 13.47 7.76 13.88
C GLY A 319 12.05 8.25 14.17
N SER A 320 11.20 8.21 13.15
CA SER A 320 9.81 8.69 13.21
C SER A 320 8.88 7.87 12.31
N GLY A 321 7.58 8.09 12.42
CA GLY A 321 6.58 7.41 11.60
C GLY A 321 6.24 5.99 12.08
N LEU A 322 5.66 5.20 11.18
CA LEU A 322 5.16 3.86 11.50
C LEU A 322 6.25 2.78 11.55
N GLY A 323 7.40 3.02 10.92
CA GLY A 323 8.43 2.04 10.66
C GLY A 323 8.61 1.77 9.16
N ASP A 324 9.41 0.76 8.80
CA ASP A 324 9.65 0.36 7.41
C ASP A 324 8.86 -0.88 7.05
N GLY A 325 8.25 -0.89 5.85
CA GLY A 325 7.45 -2.01 5.37
C GLY A 325 6.87 -1.78 3.99
N TYR A 326 6.38 -2.87 3.39
CA TYR A 326 5.71 -2.85 2.10
C TYR A 326 4.29 -3.38 2.21
N VAL A 327 3.44 -2.91 1.34
CA VAL A 327 2.07 -3.37 1.15
C VAL A 327 1.94 -3.83 -0.30
N SER A 328 1.35 -5.00 -0.50
CA SER A 328 1.12 -5.56 -1.82
C SER A 328 2.37 -5.53 -2.73
N PRO A 329 3.54 -6.04 -2.29
CA PRO A 329 4.73 -6.11 -3.12
C PRO A 329 4.54 -7.17 -4.20
N GLY A 330 4.86 -6.85 -5.45
CA GLY A 330 4.71 -7.80 -6.55
C GLY A 330 5.18 -7.31 -7.90
N HIS A 331 4.88 -8.12 -8.90
CA HIS A 331 5.24 -7.97 -10.31
C HIS A 331 6.72 -7.60 -10.44
N ASN A 332 7.55 -8.61 -10.37
CA ASN A 332 8.99 -8.43 -10.27
C ASN A 332 9.73 -8.86 -11.52
N THR A 333 10.92 -8.34 -11.66
CA THR A 333 12.00 -8.86 -12.47
C THR A 333 13.23 -9.12 -11.61
N THR A 334 14.25 -9.76 -12.20
CA THR A 334 15.49 -10.09 -11.48
C THR A 334 16.71 -9.60 -12.25
N TYR A 335 17.76 -9.25 -11.52
CA TYR A 335 19.07 -8.98 -12.08
C TYR A 335 20.12 -9.83 -11.39
N VAL A 336 21.01 -10.43 -12.17
CA VAL A 336 22.19 -11.13 -11.68
C VAL A 336 23.41 -10.47 -12.26
N ASP A 337 24.21 -9.83 -11.41
CA ASP A 337 25.45 -9.18 -11.83
C ASP A 337 26.43 -10.22 -12.43
N PRO A 338 26.80 -10.09 -13.70
CA PRO A 338 27.63 -11.09 -14.37
C PRO A 338 29.08 -11.13 -13.85
N GLU A 339 29.57 -10.09 -13.17
CA GLU A 339 30.93 -10.02 -12.64
C GLU A 339 31.02 -10.57 -11.21
N THR A 340 30.04 -10.23 -10.37
CA THR A 340 30.05 -10.54 -8.94
C THR A 340 29.16 -11.72 -8.57
N GLY A 341 28.14 -12.02 -9.39
CA GLY A 341 27.08 -12.97 -9.07
C GLY A 341 26.09 -12.46 -8.02
N GLU A 342 26.08 -11.15 -7.75
CA GLU A 342 25.07 -10.54 -6.88
C GLU A 342 23.69 -10.63 -7.54
N MET A 343 22.69 -11.03 -6.77
CA MET A 343 21.32 -11.19 -7.25
C MET A 343 20.42 -10.14 -6.63
N LEU A 344 19.67 -9.45 -7.45
CA LEU A 344 18.71 -8.43 -7.05
C LEU A 344 17.29 -8.79 -7.53
N LEU A 345 16.30 -8.52 -6.68
CA LEU A 345 14.89 -8.59 -6.99
C LEU A 345 14.38 -7.17 -7.14
N ILE A 346 13.82 -6.83 -8.28
CA ILE A 346 13.29 -5.52 -8.62
C ILE A 346 11.78 -5.66 -8.77
N PHE A 347 11.01 -4.86 -8.06
CA PHE A 347 9.55 -4.99 -8.00
C PHE A 347 8.90 -3.66 -7.64
N HIS A 348 7.59 -3.55 -7.78
CA HIS A 348 6.89 -2.41 -7.19
C HIS A 348 6.30 -2.78 -5.83
N ALA A 349 6.19 -1.80 -4.96
CA ALA A 349 5.52 -1.95 -3.67
C ALA A 349 4.76 -0.69 -3.28
N ARG A 350 3.66 -0.87 -2.55
CA ARG A 350 2.95 0.17 -1.82
C ARG A 350 3.49 0.25 -0.39
N PHE A 351 3.00 1.22 0.39
CA PHE A 351 3.54 1.49 1.73
C PHE A 351 2.42 1.56 2.77
N PRO A 352 2.69 1.07 4.01
CA PRO A 352 1.71 1.13 5.09
C PRO A 352 1.15 2.54 5.30
N GLY A 353 -0.19 2.67 5.24
CA GLY A 353 -0.89 3.93 5.44
C GLY A 353 -0.84 4.94 4.29
N GLN A 354 -0.30 4.57 3.10
CA GLN A 354 -0.18 5.48 1.96
C GLN A 354 -1.13 5.15 0.78
N GLY A 355 -2.07 4.23 0.97
CA GLY A 355 -3.04 3.83 -0.07
C GLY A 355 -2.34 3.22 -1.29
N GLU A 356 -2.75 3.66 -2.48
CA GLU A 356 -2.27 3.10 -3.76
C GLU A 356 -0.92 3.68 -4.24
N ARG A 357 -0.33 4.61 -3.50
CA ARG A 357 1.00 5.11 -3.84
C ARG A 357 2.01 3.98 -3.87
N HIS A 358 2.72 3.85 -4.98
CA HIS A 358 3.73 2.80 -5.19
C HIS A 358 5.05 3.39 -5.68
N ASN A 359 6.13 2.64 -5.48
CA ASN A 359 7.45 2.95 -6.05
C ASN A 359 8.18 1.65 -6.39
N VAL A 360 9.18 1.76 -7.24
CA VAL A 360 10.14 0.68 -7.47
C VAL A 360 10.92 0.39 -6.18
N ARG A 361 11.12 -0.87 -5.91
CA ARG A 361 11.98 -1.37 -4.84
C ARG A 361 12.95 -2.41 -5.38
N VAL A 362 14.13 -2.40 -4.81
CA VAL A 362 15.20 -3.37 -5.12
C VAL A 362 15.66 -3.98 -3.81
N ASN A 363 15.61 -5.30 -3.72
CA ASN A 363 16.10 -6.04 -2.56
C ASN A 363 17.10 -7.10 -3.01
N ARG A 364 18.13 -7.33 -2.19
CA ARG A 364 19.12 -8.38 -2.47
C ARG A 364 18.51 -9.76 -2.28
N MET A 365 18.88 -10.69 -3.14
CA MET A 365 18.54 -12.10 -3.02
C MET A 365 19.76 -12.96 -2.71
N HIS A 366 19.52 -14.13 -2.13
CA HIS A 366 20.52 -15.16 -1.91
C HIS A 366 19.88 -16.53 -2.03
N PHE A 367 20.65 -17.54 -2.41
CA PHE A 367 20.19 -18.92 -2.28
C PHE A 367 20.40 -19.47 -0.86
N ASN A 368 19.39 -20.14 -0.30
CA ASN A 368 19.51 -20.97 0.89
C ASN A 368 20.26 -22.28 0.57
N SER A 369 20.45 -23.16 1.56
CA SER A 369 21.20 -24.43 1.36
C SER A 369 20.46 -25.46 0.50
N ALA A 370 19.18 -25.29 0.27
CA ALA A 370 18.34 -26.14 -0.59
C ALA A 370 18.23 -25.58 -2.03
N GLY A 371 18.93 -24.47 -2.33
CA GLY A 371 18.90 -23.83 -3.64
C GLY A 371 17.63 -23.01 -3.90
N TRP A 372 16.94 -22.54 -2.86
CA TRP A 372 15.79 -21.63 -3.01
C TRP A 372 16.22 -20.19 -2.74
N PRO A 373 15.74 -19.21 -3.53
CA PRO A 373 16.01 -17.82 -3.27
C PRO A 373 15.34 -17.36 -1.97
N VAL A 374 16.05 -16.54 -1.21
CA VAL A 374 15.57 -15.79 -0.05
C VAL A 374 15.92 -14.33 -0.25
N VAL A 375 15.04 -13.43 0.15
CA VAL A 375 15.15 -11.99 -0.11
C VAL A 375 15.54 -11.26 1.17
N ALA A 376 16.51 -10.36 1.10
CA ALA A 376 16.93 -9.51 2.23
C ALA A 376 15.79 -8.56 2.65
N PRO A 377 15.64 -8.28 3.97
CA PRO A 377 14.48 -7.55 4.49
C PRO A 377 14.33 -6.11 4.03
N TYR A 378 15.46 -5.42 3.77
CA TYR A 378 15.46 -4.00 3.45
C TYR A 378 15.90 -3.75 2.02
N ARG A 379 15.57 -2.55 1.54
CA ARG A 379 16.00 -2.02 0.26
C ARG A 379 17.51 -2.15 0.07
N TYR A 380 17.94 -2.53 -1.11
CA TYR A 380 19.35 -2.58 -1.52
C TYR A 380 20.05 -1.25 -1.27
N ALA A 381 21.20 -1.32 -0.62
CA ALA A 381 21.98 -0.15 -0.21
C ALA A 381 23.49 -0.30 -0.52
N GLY A 382 23.85 -1.18 -1.46
CA GLY A 382 25.23 -1.34 -1.94
C GLY A 382 26.23 -1.95 -0.95
N ALA A 383 25.78 -2.46 0.21
CA ALA A 383 26.71 -3.07 1.17
C ALA A 383 27.11 -4.49 0.74
N GLU A 384 28.42 -4.79 0.80
CA GLU A 384 28.88 -6.16 0.62
C GLU A 384 28.60 -7.03 1.84
N LEU A 385 28.36 -8.30 1.60
CA LEU A 385 28.13 -9.28 2.64
C LEU A 385 29.46 -9.70 3.28
N GLU A 386 29.68 -9.26 4.49
CA GLU A 386 30.82 -9.69 5.30
C GLU A 386 30.55 -11.02 6.03
N HIS A 387 31.63 -11.69 6.47
CA HIS A 387 31.54 -12.85 7.33
C HIS A 387 30.87 -12.51 8.68
N VAL A 388 29.78 -13.17 9.01
CA VAL A 388 29.06 -13.02 10.28
C VAL A 388 29.59 -14.03 11.30
N ARG A 389 30.12 -13.54 12.40
CA ARG A 389 30.48 -14.40 13.54
C ARG A 389 29.26 -14.59 14.43
N ARG A 390 29.19 -15.75 15.08
CA ARG A 390 28.09 -16.01 16.01
C ARG A 390 27.90 -14.91 17.05
N GLY A 391 28.99 -14.31 17.56
CA GLY A 391 28.92 -13.24 18.53
C GLY A 391 28.24 -11.98 18.01
N ASP A 392 28.40 -11.70 16.72
CA ASP A 392 27.84 -10.52 16.06
C ASP A 392 26.31 -10.64 15.89
N ALA A 393 25.80 -11.88 15.79
CA ALA A 393 24.38 -12.17 15.63
C ALA A 393 23.62 -12.33 16.96
N VAL A 394 24.30 -12.27 18.11
CA VAL A 394 23.64 -12.32 19.42
C VAL A 394 22.97 -11.00 19.71
N GLY A 395 21.65 -10.99 19.92
CA GLY A 395 20.93 -9.74 20.20
C GLY A 395 19.42 -9.91 20.17
N ARG A 396 18.70 -8.80 20.27
CA ARG A 396 17.27 -8.70 20.03
C ARG A 396 17.05 -8.45 18.55
N TYR A 397 15.96 -9.00 18.04
CA TYR A 397 15.53 -8.86 16.66
C TYR A 397 14.02 -8.62 16.59
N ARG A 398 13.60 -7.89 15.59
CA ARG A 398 12.24 -7.87 15.09
C ARG A 398 12.08 -8.96 14.05
N LEU A 399 11.17 -9.90 14.27
CA LEU A 399 10.90 -11.05 13.41
C LEU A 399 9.62 -10.83 12.63
N ILE A 400 9.68 -10.85 11.30
CA ILE A 400 8.53 -10.95 10.40
C ILE A 400 8.34 -12.41 10.00
N ASN A 401 7.12 -12.90 10.07
CA ASN A 401 6.70 -14.16 9.48
C ASN A 401 5.71 -13.86 8.33
N HIS A 402 6.13 -14.14 7.10
CA HIS A 402 5.30 -13.87 5.91
C HIS A 402 4.15 -14.88 5.73
N GLY A 403 4.20 -16.02 6.41
CA GLY A 403 3.21 -17.08 6.24
C GLY A 403 3.03 -17.52 4.80
N LYS A 404 1.90 -18.16 4.48
CA LYS A 404 1.47 -18.49 3.10
C LYS A 404 0.15 -17.81 2.70
N ALA A 405 -0.55 -17.18 3.65
CA ALA A 405 -1.85 -16.56 3.37
C ALA A 405 -1.77 -15.48 2.28
N ILE A 406 -2.80 -15.42 1.45
CA ILE A 406 -3.07 -14.32 0.54
C ILE A 406 -4.03 -13.39 1.27
N THR A 407 -3.53 -12.30 1.81
CA THR A 407 -4.29 -11.42 2.70
C THR A 407 -3.82 -9.98 2.58
N ALA A 408 -4.76 -9.05 2.75
CA ALA A 408 -4.46 -7.63 2.91
C ALA A 408 -3.80 -7.30 4.26
N ASP A 409 -3.84 -8.21 5.23
CA ASP A 409 -3.25 -8.00 6.53
C ASP A 409 -1.74 -7.78 6.43
N VAL A 410 -1.27 -6.75 7.09
CA VAL A 410 0.16 -6.42 7.16
C VAL A 410 0.81 -7.21 8.29
N ALA A 411 1.72 -8.13 7.97
CA ALA A 411 2.48 -8.89 8.95
C ALA A 411 3.34 -7.95 9.80
N ARG A 412 3.05 -7.88 11.10
CA ARG A 412 3.79 -7.04 12.04
C ARG A 412 4.92 -7.80 12.70
N ALA A 413 6.03 -7.09 12.91
CA ALA A 413 7.19 -7.69 13.56
C ALA A 413 6.91 -8.08 15.01
N GLN A 414 7.55 -9.16 15.43
CA GLN A 414 7.51 -9.70 16.79
C GLN A 414 8.90 -9.71 17.41
N ASP A 415 9.03 -9.35 18.67
CA ASP A 415 10.30 -9.36 19.37
C ASP A 415 10.81 -10.76 19.69
N ILE A 416 12.01 -11.04 19.25
CA ILE A 416 12.76 -12.25 19.60
C ILE A 416 14.17 -11.91 20.10
N ARG A 417 14.83 -12.87 20.73
CA ARG A 417 16.24 -12.78 21.09
C ARG A 417 17.01 -14.00 20.63
N LEU A 418 18.08 -13.77 19.87
CA LEU A 418 19.09 -14.77 19.57
C LEU A 418 20.10 -14.80 20.71
N ASN A 419 20.06 -15.85 21.54
CA ASN A 419 20.89 -15.95 22.75
C ASN A 419 22.27 -16.56 22.43
N GLN A 420 23.29 -16.17 23.21
CA GLN A 420 24.67 -16.66 23.03
C GLN A 420 24.80 -18.17 23.11
N ASN A 421 23.94 -18.85 23.87
CA ASN A 421 23.90 -20.28 23.98
C ASN A 421 23.27 -21.01 22.78
N GLY A 422 22.79 -20.26 21.77
CA GLY A 422 22.14 -20.78 20.57
C GLY A 422 20.66 -21.06 20.73
N THR A 423 20.00 -20.54 21.77
CA THR A 423 18.54 -20.59 21.90
C THR A 423 17.91 -19.32 21.34
N VAL A 424 16.68 -19.42 20.86
CA VAL A 424 15.80 -18.31 20.55
C VAL A 424 14.78 -18.18 21.67
N SER A 425 14.48 -16.97 22.07
CA SER A 425 13.44 -16.64 23.06
C SER A 425 12.70 -15.37 22.69
N GLY A 426 11.55 -15.12 23.27
CA GLY A 426 10.66 -13.99 22.96
C GLY A 426 9.33 -14.51 22.45
N ALA A 427 8.78 -13.89 21.40
CA ALA A 427 7.50 -14.27 20.81
C ALA A 427 7.49 -15.72 20.29
N VAL A 428 8.64 -16.24 19.87
CA VAL A 428 8.83 -17.64 19.49
C VAL A 428 10.01 -18.24 20.23
N SER A 429 10.05 -19.57 20.33
CA SER A 429 11.13 -20.29 21.00
C SER A 429 11.83 -21.29 20.06
N GLY A 430 13.11 -21.55 20.31
CA GLY A 430 13.83 -22.47 19.46
C GLY A 430 15.35 -22.42 19.57
N ARG A 431 16.01 -22.71 18.47
CA ARG A 431 17.46 -22.68 18.34
C ARG A 431 17.88 -21.94 17.08
N TRP A 432 19.09 -21.39 17.13
CA TRP A 432 19.71 -20.73 16.00
C TRP A 432 21.20 -21.02 15.90
N GLN A 433 21.74 -20.91 14.70
CA GLN A 433 23.18 -21.02 14.46
C GLN A 433 23.60 -20.24 13.21
N VAL A 434 24.86 -19.77 13.23
CA VAL A 434 25.59 -19.31 12.06
C VAL A 434 26.49 -20.46 11.61
N TYR A 435 26.53 -20.74 10.30
CA TYR A 435 27.46 -21.72 9.72
C TYR A 435 27.93 -21.23 8.34
N ASN A 436 28.98 -21.83 7.79
CA ASN A 436 29.51 -21.48 6.46
C ASN A 436 29.58 -19.97 6.18
N LYS A 437 30.23 -19.23 7.10
CA LYS A 437 30.45 -17.77 7.07
C LYS A 437 29.22 -16.93 7.47
N ASP A 438 28.14 -16.97 6.69
CA ASP A 438 27.00 -16.07 6.77
C ASP A 438 25.64 -16.80 6.76
N ARG A 439 25.68 -18.13 6.64
CA ARG A 439 24.43 -18.89 6.60
C ARG A 439 23.75 -18.90 7.95
N ALA A 440 22.46 -18.65 7.91
CA ALA A 440 21.55 -18.64 9.06
C ALA A 440 20.71 -19.94 9.07
N LYS A 441 20.63 -20.58 10.23
CA LYS A 441 19.69 -21.68 10.42
C LYS A 441 18.95 -21.47 11.74
N LEU A 442 17.63 -21.45 11.64
CA LEU A 442 16.73 -21.35 12.79
C LEU A 442 15.87 -22.61 12.86
N THR A 443 15.62 -23.09 14.08
CA THR A 443 14.59 -24.10 14.34
C THR A 443 13.63 -23.50 15.33
N LEU A 444 12.44 -23.13 14.89
CA LEU A 444 11.44 -22.43 15.68
C LEU A 444 10.19 -23.30 15.75
N ASP A 445 9.71 -23.58 16.98
CA ASP A 445 8.54 -24.40 17.25
C ASP A 445 8.55 -25.78 16.53
N GLY A 446 9.75 -26.29 16.24
CA GLY A 446 10.01 -27.58 15.58
C GLY A 446 10.21 -27.49 14.07
N GLU A 447 9.89 -26.37 13.42
CA GLU A 447 10.13 -26.14 11.99
C GLU A 447 11.55 -25.61 11.76
N VAL A 448 12.18 -26.06 10.66
CA VAL A 448 13.55 -25.68 10.30
C VAL A 448 13.51 -24.65 9.18
N TYR A 449 14.17 -23.53 9.40
CA TYR A 449 14.37 -22.45 8.44
C TYR A 449 15.85 -22.30 8.13
N ASP A 450 16.21 -22.19 6.86
CA ASP A 450 17.58 -22.03 6.38
C ASP A 450 17.68 -20.85 5.41
N GLY A 451 18.80 -20.13 5.47
CA GLY A 451 19.03 -18.97 4.62
C GLY A 451 20.32 -18.24 4.98
N ARG A 452 20.29 -16.90 4.98
CA ARG A 452 21.49 -16.09 5.21
C ARG A 452 21.26 -14.95 6.20
N PHE A 453 22.35 -14.53 6.84
CA PHE A 453 22.49 -13.21 7.44
C PHE A 453 22.95 -12.23 6.36
N SER A 454 22.48 -10.99 6.48
CA SER A 454 22.86 -9.84 5.63
C SER A 454 23.17 -8.63 6.52
N ARG A 455 23.76 -7.61 5.94
CA ARG A 455 23.89 -6.28 6.55
C ARG A 455 23.15 -5.30 5.67
N ASP A 456 22.08 -4.76 6.20
CA ASP A 456 21.17 -3.91 5.46
C ASP A 456 21.03 -2.54 6.13
N TRP A 457 20.59 -1.57 5.38
CA TRP A 457 20.26 -0.24 5.90
C TRP A 457 18.82 -0.21 6.39
N ASP A 458 18.64 0.03 7.68
CA ASP A 458 17.33 0.28 8.26
C ASP A 458 17.00 1.78 8.14
N PRO A 459 16.04 2.17 7.27
CA PRO A 459 15.71 3.58 7.06
C PRO A 459 15.03 4.21 8.26
N THR A 460 14.37 3.42 9.11
CA THR A 460 13.69 3.90 10.32
C THR A 460 14.69 4.36 11.36
N SER A 461 15.69 3.54 11.66
CA SER A 461 16.74 3.89 12.61
C SER A 461 17.88 4.73 12.01
N GLY A 462 17.97 4.84 10.67
CA GLY A 462 19.06 5.49 9.97
C GLY A 462 20.41 4.82 10.25
N SER A 463 20.44 3.49 10.30
CA SER A 463 21.65 2.73 10.64
C SER A 463 21.77 1.41 9.90
N TRP A 464 23.03 0.95 9.75
CA TRP A 464 23.32 -0.37 9.24
C TRP A 464 23.07 -1.42 10.31
N VAL A 465 22.16 -2.35 10.04
CA VAL A 465 21.76 -3.41 10.96
C VAL A 465 22.12 -4.80 10.41
N LEU A 466 22.30 -5.76 11.29
CA LEU A 466 22.38 -7.15 10.89
C LEU A 466 20.98 -7.71 10.72
N THR A 467 20.73 -8.32 9.58
CA THR A 467 19.45 -8.95 9.25
C THR A 467 19.65 -10.44 8.99
N PHE A 468 18.57 -11.17 8.94
CA PHE A 468 18.55 -12.51 8.34
C PHE A 468 17.28 -12.73 7.54
N SER A 469 17.40 -13.50 6.48
CA SER A 469 16.28 -14.07 5.74
C SER A 469 16.45 -15.58 5.64
N VAL A 470 15.44 -16.30 6.07
CA VAL A 470 15.43 -17.76 6.11
C VAL A 470 14.09 -18.32 5.65
N GLN A 471 14.10 -19.52 5.10
CA GLN A 471 12.91 -20.14 4.53
C GLN A 471 12.81 -21.60 4.99
N SER A 472 11.59 -22.07 5.25
CA SER A 472 11.29 -23.46 5.58
C SER A 472 11.09 -24.33 4.32
N ALA A 473 11.12 -25.64 4.51
CA ALA A 473 10.79 -26.61 3.46
C ALA A 473 9.32 -26.49 3.01
N ALA A 474 8.43 -25.93 3.83
CA ALA A 474 7.06 -25.61 3.47
C ALA A 474 6.93 -24.32 2.65
N GLY A 475 8.05 -23.68 2.28
CA GLY A 475 8.04 -22.45 1.48
C GLY A 475 7.55 -21.21 2.23
N VAL A 476 7.78 -21.15 3.55
CA VAL A 476 7.48 -19.98 4.39
C VAL A 476 8.77 -19.22 4.68
N SER A 477 8.78 -17.92 4.40
CA SER A 477 9.89 -17.02 4.66
C SER A 477 9.75 -16.31 6.00
N LEU A 478 10.88 -16.21 6.74
CA LEU A 478 11.02 -15.40 7.94
C LEU A 478 12.15 -14.41 7.76
N TRP A 479 11.93 -13.18 8.21
CA TRP A 479 12.93 -12.12 8.23
C TRP A 479 13.19 -11.64 9.65
N GLY A 480 14.44 -11.29 9.94
CA GLY A 480 14.81 -10.71 11.22
C GLY A 480 15.69 -9.49 11.05
N SER A 481 15.38 -8.41 11.75
CA SER A 481 16.18 -7.19 11.83
C SER A 481 16.68 -6.96 13.26
N ALA A 482 18.00 -6.84 13.44
CA ALA A 482 18.62 -6.65 14.74
C ALA A 482 18.36 -5.25 15.29
N LEU A 483 18.01 -5.20 16.58
CA LEU A 483 17.97 -3.95 17.33
C LEU A 483 19.35 -3.62 17.90
N ALA A 484 19.72 -2.33 17.88
CA ALA A 484 20.93 -1.86 18.55
C ALA A 484 20.88 -2.20 20.05
N PRO A 485 21.95 -2.70 20.66
CA PRO A 485 21.93 -3.05 22.07
C PRO A 485 21.79 -1.79 22.94
N MET A 486 20.87 -1.83 23.89
CA MET A 486 20.62 -0.77 24.87
C MET A 486 20.63 -1.33 26.28
N SER A 487 21.12 -0.53 27.25
CA SER A 487 20.98 -0.80 28.70
C SER A 487 19.59 -0.40 29.18
N ASP A 488 19.15 -0.92 30.31
CA ASP A 488 17.86 -0.56 30.92
C ASP A 488 17.71 0.95 31.15
N VAL A 489 18.80 1.64 31.48
CA VAL A 489 18.82 3.11 31.64
C VAL A 489 18.54 3.80 30.29
N GLU A 490 19.19 3.36 29.22
CA GLU A 490 18.99 3.92 27.88
C GLU A 490 17.59 3.63 27.36
N ILE A 491 17.05 2.43 27.63
CA ILE A 491 15.69 2.05 27.24
C ILE A 491 14.66 2.96 27.93
N VAL A 492 14.71 3.08 29.25
CA VAL A 492 13.78 3.93 30.01
C VAL A 492 13.87 5.37 29.53
N ALA A 493 15.08 5.91 29.38
CA ALA A 493 15.27 7.29 28.90
C ALA A 493 14.75 7.51 27.47
N ALA A 494 14.97 6.56 26.56
CA ALA A 494 14.49 6.66 25.18
C ALA A 494 12.97 6.61 25.08
N VAL A 495 12.33 5.68 25.81
CA VAL A 495 10.87 5.56 25.84
C VAL A 495 10.23 6.79 26.49
N SER A 496 10.76 7.26 27.62
CA SER A 496 10.25 8.47 28.28
C SER A 496 10.39 9.72 27.40
N ALA A 497 11.52 9.87 26.72
CA ALA A 497 11.76 11.01 25.83
C ALA A 497 10.83 11.01 24.61
N ASP A 498 10.59 9.83 24.01
CA ASP A 498 9.71 9.68 22.84
C ASP A 498 8.24 9.91 23.21
N LEU A 499 7.79 9.41 24.37
CA LEU A 499 6.47 9.72 24.92
C LEU A 499 6.31 11.23 25.15
N ALA A 500 7.27 11.86 25.83
CA ALA A 500 7.25 13.30 26.11
C ALA A 500 7.23 14.15 24.81
N GLY A 501 7.69 13.60 23.68
CA GLY A 501 7.58 14.22 22.36
C GLY A 501 6.15 14.37 21.84
N GLY A 502 5.16 13.72 22.48
CA GLY A 502 3.71 13.93 22.26
C GLY A 502 3.13 13.29 21.00
N ALA A 503 3.94 12.60 20.18
CA ALA A 503 3.47 12.06 18.90
C ALA A 503 2.39 10.96 19.03
N TYR A 504 2.32 10.29 20.18
CA TYR A 504 1.41 9.14 20.40
C TYR A 504 0.03 9.54 20.92
N LEU A 505 -0.07 10.63 21.67
CA LEU A 505 -1.34 11.08 22.27
C LEU A 505 -2.05 12.14 21.41
N GLY A 506 -1.39 12.68 20.38
CA GLY A 506 -1.91 13.80 19.62
C GLY A 506 -2.00 15.09 20.42
N ASP A 507 -2.98 15.94 20.11
CA ASP A 507 -3.21 17.19 20.84
C ASP A 507 -3.99 16.95 22.13
N THR A 508 -3.30 16.82 23.25
CA THR A 508 -3.91 16.61 24.56
C THR A 508 -4.63 17.84 25.10
N SER A 509 -4.47 19.01 24.47
CA SER A 509 -5.16 20.25 24.91
C SER A 509 -6.60 20.37 24.41
N ALA A 510 -7.06 19.48 23.50
CA ALA A 510 -8.37 19.53 22.88
C ALA A 510 -8.90 18.13 22.52
N VAL A 511 -8.95 17.24 23.51
CA VAL A 511 -9.33 15.85 23.31
C VAL A 511 -10.85 15.72 23.15
N VAL A 512 -11.29 15.00 22.14
CA VAL A 512 -12.71 14.79 21.79
C VAL A 512 -13.07 13.32 21.55
N ALA A 513 -12.08 12.42 21.49
CA ALA A 513 -12.24 10.98 21.26
C ALA A 513 -11.26 10.19 22.15
N ASP A 514 -11.45 8.88 22.22
CA ASP A 514 -10.60 7.98 23.01
C ASP A 514 -9.12 8.08 22.59
N LEU A 515 -8.23 8.09 23.58
CA LEU A 515 -6.79 8.14 23.39
C LEU A 515 -6.23 6.71 23.20
N GLN A 516 -5.35 6.54 22.23
CA GLN A 516 -4.61 5.29 22.04
C GLN A 516 -3.33 5.33 22.89
N LEU A 517 -3.40 4.79 24.09
CA LEU A 517 -2.29 4.79 25.04
C LEU A 517 -1.36 3.58 24.79
N PRO A 518 -0.08 3.78 24.40
CA PRO A 518 0.84 2.67 24.19
C PRO A 518 1.16 1.98 25.53
N THR A 519 1.16 0.65 25.53
CA THR A 519 1.46 -0.18 26.73
C THR A 519 2.84 -0.81 26.70
N GLY A 520 3.56 -0.69 25.61
CA GLY A 520 4.90 -1.22 25.38
C GLY A 520 5.81 -0.25 24.65
N GLY A 521 7.11 -0.47 24.77
CA GLY A 521 8.13 0.29 24.08
C GLY A 521 9.32 -0.56 23.69
N THR A 522 10.29 0.07 23.04
CA THR A 522 11.49 -0.59 22.52
C THR A 522 12.13 -1.53 23.54
N HIS A 523 12.72 -2.61 23.06
CA HIS A 523 13.38 -3.65 23.87
C HIS A 523 12.46 -4.34 24.89
N GLY A 524 11.14 -4.24 24.73
CA GLY A 524 10.15 -4.83 25.62
C GLY A 524 9.97 -4.04 26.92
N ALA A 525 10.22 -2.73 26.91
CA ALA A 525 9.82 -1.86 27.99
C ALA A 525 8.31 -1.90 28.19
N SER A 526 7.85 -1.82 29.42
CA SER A 526 6.42 -1.70 29.74
C SER A 526 6.06 -0.26 30.06
N ILE A 527 4.85 0.16 29.65
CA ILE A 527 4.28 1.46 29.95
C ILE A 527 2.93 1.22 30.63
N ALA A 528 2.82 1.63 31.88
CA ALA A 528 1.59 1.58 32.65
C ALA A 528 1.02 2.99 32.80
N TRP A 529 -0.28 3.13 32.67
CA TRP A 529 -0.95 4.42 32.73
C TRP A 529 -1.78 4.56 34.01
N ASP A 530 -1.84 5.76 34.52
CA ASP A 530 -2.75 6.18 35.62
C ASP A 530 -3.38 7.52 35.24
N SER A 531 -4.57 7.80 35.79
CA SER A 531 -5.31 9.03 35.53
C SER A 531 -5.74 9.67 36.84
N THR A 532 -5.53 10.99 36.99
CA THR A 532 -6.01 11.74 38.15
C THR A 532 -7.52 11.89 38.21
N ASP A 533 -8.22 11.78 37.06
CA ASP A 533 -9.68 11.77 36.96
C ASP A 533 -10.19 10.76 35.95
N PRO A 534 -10.43 9.50 36.34
CA PRO A 534 -10.97 8.46 35.44
C PRO A 534 -12.40 8.73 34.96
N SER A 535 -13.09 9.72 35.51
CA SER A 535 -14.42 10.12 34.97
C SER A 535 -14.31 11.01 33.72
N VAL A 536 -13.13 11.59 33.49
CA VAL A 536 -12.78 12.40 32.30
C VAL A 536 -12.03 11.55 31.27
N VAL A 537 -10.95 10.90 31.70
CA VAL A 537 -10.20 9.96 30.89
C VAL A 537 -9.67 8.81 31.74
N THR A 538 -9.87 7.56 31.28
CA THR A 538 -9.42 6.38 32.05
C THR A 538 -7.95 6.05 31.76
N ALA A 539 -7.37 5.17 32.56
CA ALA A 539 -6.00 4.64 32.36
C ALA A 539 -5.87 3.80 31.07
N GLU A 540 -6.98 3.37 30.48
CA GLU A 540 -7.03 2.68 29.19
C GLU A 540 -7.23 3.65 28.01
N GLY A 541 -7.38 4.97 28.30
CA GLY A 541 -7.55 6.01 27.29
C GLY A 541 -9.01 6.29 26.90
N ALA A 542 -10.00 5.63 27.54
CA ALA A 542 -11.39 5.92 27.27
C ALA A 542 -11.79 7.31 27.77
N VAL A 543 -12.38 8.12 26.90
CA VAL A 543 -12.69 9.52 27.12
C VAL A 543 -14.20 9.72 27.35
N THR A 544 -14.54 10.48 28.38
CA THR A 544 -15.92 10.89 28.64
C THR A 544 -16.02 12.41 28.54
N ARG A 545 -16.60 12.89 27.43
CA ARG A 545 -16.79 14.33 27.20
C ARG A 545 -17.88 14.89 28.15
N PRO A 546 -17.62 16.03 28.82
CA PRO A 546 -18.65 16.73 29.60
C PRO A 546 -19.88 17.07 28.73
N ALA A 547 -21.03 17.15 29.37
CA ALA A 547 -22.28 17.48 28.69
C ALA A 547 -22.25 18.93 28.12
N PRO A 548 -23.08 19.23 27.11
CA PRO A 548 -23.18 20.58 26.59
C PRO A 548 -23.42 21.63 27.67
N GLY A 549 -22.71 22.76 27.57
CA GLY A 549 -22.82 23.86 28.54
C GLY A 549 -22.11 23.63 29.88
N GLN A 550 -21.40 22.51 30.03
CA GLN A 550 -20.46 22.33 31.16
C GLN A 550 -19.06 22.84 30.77
N ASP A 551 -18.22 23.06 31.75
CA ASP A 551 -16.81 23.35 31.54
C ASP A 551 -16.11 22.10 30.97
N ASP A 552 -15.01 22.31 30.23
CA ASP A 552 -14.16 21.23 29.72
C ASP A 552 -13.61 20.39 30.87
N GLY A 553 -13.48 19.09 30.63
CA GLY A 553 -12.89 18.17 31.59
C GLY A 553 -11.36 18.29 31.62
N ALA A 554 -10.76 18.14 32.77
CA ALA A 554 -9.30 18.16 32.93
C ALA A 554 -8.82 16.96 33.74
N ALA A 555 -7.77 16.30 33.26
CA ALA A 555 -7.07 15.23 33.95
C ALA A 555 -5.58 15.27 33.64
N THR A 556 -4.75 14.69 34.52
CA THR A 556 -3.36 14.38 34.18
C THR A 556 -3.24 12.87 34.05
N LEU A 557 -2.72 12.44 32.87
CA LEU A 557 -2.31 11.05 32.62
C LEU A 557 -0.84 10.90 33.00
N THR A 558 -0.51 9.86 33.76
CA THR A 558 0.87 9.53 34.12
C THR A 558 1.25 8.21 33.48
N ALA A 559 2.27 8.21 32.60
CA ALA A 559 2.88 7.02 32.03
C ALA A 559 4.08 6.58 32.86
N THR A 560 3.99 5.45 33.55
CA THR A 560 5.13 4.83 34.24
C THR A 560 5.86 3.90 33.30
N VAL A 561 7.02 4.31 32.80
CA VAL A 561 7.90 3.53 31.92
C VAL A 561 8.79 2.62 32.77
N ALA A 562 8.91 1.33 32.43
CA ALA A 562 9.75 0.40 33.20
C ALA A 562 10.59 -0.54 32.31
N SER A 563 11.87 -0.74 32.67
CA SER A 563 12.77 -1.76 32.12
C SER A 563 13.79 -2.19 33.18
N GLY A 564 14.08 -3.52 33.30
CA GLY A 564 15.10 -4.06 34.18
C GLY A 564 14.98 -3.67 35.67
N GLY A 565 13.79 -3.27 36.14
CA GLY A 565 13.53 -2.80 37.49
C GLY A 565 13.79 -1.30 37.73
N LEU A 566 14.10 -0.55 36.68
CA LEU A 566 14.13 0.90 36.63
C LEU A 566 12.77 1.43 36.17
N THR A 567 12.35 2.57 36.74
CA THR A 567 11.09 3.24 36.33
C THR A 567 11.31 4.74 36.18
N GLU A 568 10.54 5.36 35.29
CA GLU A 568 10.44 6.80 35.10
C GLU A 568 8.99 7.17 34.78
N ASP A 569 8.49 8.26 35.34
CA ASP A 569 7.13 8.77 35.12
C ASP A 569 7.16 9.94 34.14
N VAL A 570 6.23 9.93 33.17
CA VAL A 570 5.98 11.01 32.24
C VAL A 570 4.53 11.46 32.37
N GLU A 571 4.32 12.76 32.63
CA GLU A 571 2.99 13.32 32.86
C GLU A 571 2.48 14.09 31.63
N PHE A 572 1.16 13.98 31.38
CA PHE A 572 0.46 14.65 30.28
C PHE A 572 -0.79 15.33 30.86
N ASP A 573 -0.86 16.64 30.72
CA ASP A 573 -2.09 17.35 31.00
C ASP A 573 -3.05 17.15 29.83
N VAL A 574 -4.27 16.70 30.14
CA VAL A 574 -5.32 16.41 29.18
C VAL A 574 -6.52 17.29 29.43
N THR A 575 -6.97 18.00 28.39
CA THR A 575 -8.22 18.75 28.37
C THR A 575 -9.20 18.07 27.44
N VAL A 576 -10.31 17.58 27.98
CA VAL A 576 -11.40 16.95 27.24
C VAL A 576 -12.48 17.97 26.99
N LEU A 577 -12.69 18.35 25.74
CA LEU A 577 -13.66 19.38 25.37
C LEU A 577 -15.10 18.92 25.65
N ALA A 578 -15.90 19.78 26.24
CA ALA A 578 -17.33 19.55 26.41
C ALA A 578 -18.02 19.38 25.03
N LYS A 579 -19.13 18.63 24.99
CA LYS A 579 -19.92 18.49 23.78
C LYS A 579 -20.51 19.84 23.37
N VAL A 580 -20.58 20.06 22.04
CA VAL A 580 -21.18 21.30 21.52
C VAL A 580 -22.68 21.30 21.80
N GLU A 581 -23.20 22.43 22.24
CA GLU A 581 -24.65 22.58 22.46
C GLU A 581 -25.39 22.43 21.13
N GLN A 582 -26.38 21.53 21.12
CA GLN A 582 -27.24 21.33 19.96
C GLN A 582 -28.08 22.57 19.71
N GLY A 583 -27.99 23.12 18.51
CA GLY A 583 -28.72 24.32 18.14
C GLY A 583 -28.99 24.40 16.64
N LEU A 584 -30.19 24.89 16.29
CA LEU A 584 -30.52 25.13 14.89
C LEU A 584 -29.71 26.34 14.40
N ALA A 585 -28.73 26.09 13.54
CA ALA A 585 -27.86 27.10 12.93
C ALA A 585 -28.59 27.82 11.77
N ALA A 586 -29.30 27.05 10.91
CA ALA A 586 -30.08 27.61 9.82
C ALA A 586 -31.24 26.69 9.43
N HIS A 587 -32.34 27.29 8.95
CA HIS A 587 -33.50 26.59 8.40
C HIS A 587 -34.00 27.31 7.12
N TYR A 588 -33.90 26.66 5.99
CA TYR A 588 -34.40 27.09 4.70
C TYR A 588 -35.63 26.25 4.34
N SER A 589 -36.82 26.78 4.59
CA SER A 589 -38.08 26.09 4.30
C SER A 589 -38.45 26.13 2.81
N PHE A 590 -37.84 26.98 2.03
CA PHE A 590 -38.12 27.17 0.59
C PHE A 590 -39.57 27.47 0.22
N ASP A 591 -40.32 28.12 1.15
CA ASP A 591 -41.67 28.57 0.93
C ASP A 591 -41.74 29.81 0.01
N GLY A 592 -41.43 29.60 -1.28
CA GLY A 592 -41.46 30.66 -2.29
C GLY A 592 -40.30 31.65 -2.20
N SER A 593 -39.28 31.38 -1.35
CA SER A 593 -38.09 32.23 -1.19
C SER A 593 -36.88 31.41 -0.78
N LEU A 594 -35.70 32.01 -0.85
CA LEU A 594 -34.44 31.43 -0.32
C LEU A 594 -34.04 32.10 1.01
N GLU A 595 -34.93 32.80 1.67
CA GLU A 595 -34.68 33.39 2.98
C GLU A 595 -34.54 32.32 4.05
N GLU A 596 -33.65 32.58 5.02
CA GLU A 596 -33.59 31.71 6.22
C GLU A 596 -34.80 32.01 7.11
N SER A 597 -35.53 30.99 7.54
CA SER A 597 -36.86 31.08 8.13
C SER A 597 -36.98 31.90 9.43
N ALA A 598 -35.87 32.12 10.13
CA ALA A 598 -35.82 32.91 11.37
C ALA A 598 -34.76 34.03 11.34
N ALA A 599 -34.21 34.34 10.16
CA ALA A 599 -33.17 35.33 9.95
C ALA A 599 -31.92 35.16 10.84
N ARG A 600 -31.52 33.90 11.09
CA ARG A 600 -30.28 33.56 11.83
C ARG A 600 -29.06 33.82 10.99
N THR A 601 -29.19 33.63 9.68
CA THR A 601 -28.12 33.80 8.69
C THR A 601 -28.74 34.45 7.43
N ALA A 602 -27.90 34.81 6.44
CA ALA A 602 -28.35 35.38 5.20
C ALA A 602 -29.15 34.38 4.34
N ALA A 603 -29.89 34.89 3.39
CA ALA A 603 -30.60 34.11 2.36
C ALA A 603 -29.62 33.29 1.53
N GLY A 604 -30.06 32.14 1.03
CA GLY A 604 -29.40 31.43 -0.04
C GLY A 604 -29.35 32.23 -1.33
N THR A 605 -28.39 32.00 -2.20
CA THR A 605 -28.24 32.62 -3.50
C THR A 605 -28.30 31.60 -4.61
N VAL A 606 -29.02 31.93 -5.70
CA VAL A 606 -29.12 31.06 -6.87
C VAL A 606 -27.76 30.99 -7.60
N THR A 607 -27.32 29.80 -7.90
CA THR A 607 -26.10 29.56 -8.69
C THR A 607 -26.45 28.97 -10.07
N GLY A 608 -25.50 29.06 -11.02
CA GLY A 608 -25.56 28.28 -12.24
C GLY A 608 -25.15 26.81 -12.01
N ASN A 609 -24.57 26.21 -13.03
CA ASN A 609 -24.18 24.77 -13.03
C ASN A 609 -22.98 24.43 -12.14
N ARG A 610 -22.42 25.40 -11.42
CA ARG A 610 -21.39 25.24 -10.38
C ARG A 610 -21.66 26.22 -9.25
N ILE A 611 -21.20 25.88 -8.05
CA ILE A 611 -21.48 26.63 -6.83
C ILE A 611 -21.03 28.10 -6.90
N ASP A 612 -20.00 28.40 -7.66
CA ASP A 612 -19.45 29.76 -7.86
C ASP A 612 -19.95 30.44 -9.14
N ASN A 613 -20.75 29.74 -9.95
CA ASN A 613 -21.30 30.32 -11.20
C ASN A 613 -22.60 31.09 -10.95
N THR A 614 -22.85 32.08 -11.77
CA THR A 614 -24.11 32.85 -11.77
C THR A 614 -25.02 32.43 -12.92
N GLY A 615 -26.27 32.90 -12.93
CA GLY A 615 -27.18 32.75 -14.07
C GLY A 615 -28.12 31.55 -13.99
N GLY A 616 -28.19 30.86 -12.84
CA GLY A 616 -29.17 29.83 -12.61
C GLY A 616 -30.60 30.34 -12.35
N GLN A 617 -31.56 29.43 -12.27
CA GLN A 617 -32.97 29.71 -11.99
C GLN A 617 -33.52 28.68 -11.00
N ILE A 618 -34.33 29.14 -10.06
CA ILE A 618 -35.06 28.31 -9.11
C ILE A 618 -36.54 28.57 -9.28
N SER A 619 -37.35 27.54 -9.32
CA SER A 619 -38.79 27.59 -9.25
C SER A 619 -39.31 26.90 -8.00
N TYR A 620 -40.61 27.00 -7.72
CA TYR A 620 -41.19 26.44 -6.52
C TYR A 620 -42.39 25.54 -6.87
N THR A 621 -42.57 24.48 -6.09
CA THR A 621 -43.68 23.53 -6.22
C THR A 621 -44.23 23.20 -4.84
N GLY A 622 -45.30 22.39 -4.73
CA GLY A 622 -45.76 21.92 -3.44
C GLY A 622 -44.70 21.00 -2.76
N GLY A 623 -44.34 21.36 -1.53
CA GLY A 623 -43.34 20.67 -0.70
C GLY A 623 -43.91 19.60 0.20
N VAL A 624 -43.09 19.11 1.12
CA VAL A 624 -43.54 18.31 2.28
C VAL A 624 -44.24 19.21 3.27
N HIS A 625 -43.71 20.42 3.46
CA HIS A 625 -44.35 21.51 4.17
C HIS A 625 -44.36 22.73 3.24
N GLY A 626 -45.53 23.37 3.06
CA GLY A 626 -45.63 24.52 2.22
C GLY A 626 -45.16 24.34 0.77
N GLN A 627 -44.14 25.04 0.38
CA GLN A 627 -43.52 24.96 -0.95
C GLN A 627 -42.08 24.42 -0.82
N ALA A 628 -41.55 23.88 -1.91
CA ALA A 628 -40.21 23.37 -2.07
C ALA A 628 -39.47 24.07 -3.25
N ALA A 629 -38.18 24.21 -3.16
CA ALA A 629 -37.33 24.67 -4.25
C ALA A 629 -37.16 23.55 -5.30
N VAL A 630 -37.36 23.90 -6.58
CA VAL A 630 -37.14 23.01 -7.72
C VAL A 630 -35.84 23.41 -8.41
N LEU A 631 -34.92 22.43 -8.46
CA LEU A 631 -33.63 22.50 -9.14
C LEU A 631 -33.74 21.76 -10.48
N ASP A 632 -33.30 22.40 -11.55
CA ASP A 632 -33.53 21.96 -12.94
C ASP A 632 -32.40 21.12 -13.54
N GLY A 633 -31.42 20.74 -12.73
CA GLY A 633 -30.22 20.02 -13.18
C GLY A 633 -29.15 20.91 -13.82
N ALA A 634 -29.36 22.22 -13.84
CA ALA A 634 -28.44 23.23 -14.35
C ALA A 634 -28.19 24.37 -13.35
N SER A 635 -28.92 24.40 -12.25
CA SER A 635 -28.91 25.43 -11.22
C SER A 635 -28.81 24.83 -9.84
N GLY A 636 -28.30 25.59 -8.87
CA GLY A 636 -28.23 25.21 -7.47
C GLY A 636 -28.44 26.41 -6.54
N ILE A 637 -28.28 26.18 -5.25
CA ILE A 637 -28.39 27.21 -4.20
C ILE A 637 -27.11 27.23 -3.41
N ARG A 638 -26.39 28.35 -3.38
CA ARG A 638 -25.28 28.57 -2.43
C ARG A 638 -25.84 29.12 -1.13
N LEU A 639 -25.51 28.45 -0.03
CA LEU A 639 -25.79 28.94 1.31
C LEU A 639 -24.68 29.89 1.79
N PRO A 640 -24.89 30.68 2.84
CA PRO A 640 -23.87 31.54 3.41
C PRO A 640 -22.62 30.77 3.82
N ASP A 641 -21.45 31.33 3.55
CA ASP A 641 -20.18 30.74 3.96
C ASP A 641 -20.11 30.69 5.50
N GLY A 642 -19.55 29.60 6.06
CA GLY A 642 -19.39 29.43 7.49
C GLY A 642 -20.69 29.21 8.29
N VAL A 643 -21.78 28.85 7.64
CA VAL A 643 -23.07 28.54 8.33
C VAL A 643 -22.93 27.37 9.31
N LEU A 644 -22.01 26.46 9.07
CA LEU A 644 -21.51 25.46 9.99
C LEU A 644 -19.99 25.63 10.16
N SER A 645 -19.51 25.33 11.37
CA SER A 645 -18.08 25.33 11.69
C SER A 645 -17.81 24.23 12.73
N GLY A 646 -16.57 23.71 12.71
CA GLY A 646 -16.21 22.56 13.55
C GLY A 646 -16.72 21.24 12.99
N ASN A 647 -16.40 20.16 13.68
CA ASN A 647 -16.71 18.78 13.24
C ASN A 647 -17.77 18.10 14.12
N GLU A 648 -18.64 18.88 14.72
CA GLU A 648 -19.81 18.43 15.49
C GLU A 648 -21.04 19.17 14.96
N TYR A 649 -21.79 18.53 14.06
CA TYR A 649 -22.91 19.15 13.34
C TYR A 649 -23.89 18.10 12.79
N SER A 650 -25.07 18.58 12.38
CA SER A 650 -26.06 17.75 11.69
C SER A 650 -26.70 18.50 10.53
N VAL A 651 -27.06 17.75 9.50
CA VAL A 651 -27.78 18.24 8.32
C VAL A 651 -29.01 17.38 8.08
N SER A 652 -30.14 18.01 7.83
CA SER A 652 -31.43 17.35 7.59
C SER A 652 -32.13 18.05 6.43
N LEU A 653 -32.66 17.28 5.49
CA LEU A 653 -33.39 17.84 4.34
C LEU A 653 -34.36 16.80 3.75
N TRP A 654 -35.37 17.30 3.05
CA TRP A 654 -36.24 16.45 2.25
C TRP A 654 -35.87 16.57 0.78
N LEU A 655 -35.79 15.43 0.10
CA LEU A 655 -35.38 15.29 -1.29
C LEU A 655 -36.45 14.56 -2.10
N LYS A 656 -36.71 15.05 -3.31
CA LYS A 656 -37.51 14.38 -4.32
C LYS A 656 -36.77 14.40 -5.67
N PRO A 657 -35.86 13.45 -5.91
CA PRO A 657 -35.12 13.39 -7.16
C PRO A 657 -36.06 13.19 -8.36
N GLU A 658 -35.89 13.95 -9.43
CA GLU A 658 -36.60 13.70 -10.69
C GLU A 658 -35.86 12.63 -11.50
N GLN A 659 -34.53 12.69 -11.48
CA GLN A 659 -33.63 11.71 -12.11
C GLN A 659 -32.38 11.53 -11.27
N PHE A 660 -31.66 10.47 -11.54
CA PHE A 660 -30.36 10.20 -10.93
C PHE A 660 -29.24 10.42 -11.93
N THR A 661 -28.22 11.13 -11.48
CA THR A 661 -26.96 11.31 -12.20
C THR A 661 -25.83 10.95 -11.22
N PRO A 662 -24.91 10.08 -11.57
CA PRO A 662 -23.77 9.75 -10.68
C PRO A 662 -23.04 11.01 -10.21
N TYR A 663 -22.58 11.00 -8.96
CA TYR A 663 -21.85 12.09 -8.30
C TYR A 663 -22.63 13.40 -8.07
N THR A 664 -23.88 13.49 -8.52
CA THR A 664 -24.73 14.66 -8.27
C THR A 664 -25.00 14.85 -6.78
N THR A 665 -24.60 16.00 -6.25
CA THR A 665 -24.80 16.34 -4.84
C THR A 665 -26.18 16.92 -4.55
N ALA A 666 -26.81 16.51 -3.46
CA ALA A 666 -28.00 17.16 -2.92
C ALA A 666 -27.66 18.23 -1.86
N PHE A 667 -26.64 17.93 -1.03
CA PHE A 667 -26.03 18.88 -0.10
C PHE A 667 -24.52 18.78 -0.22
N PHE A 668 -23.87 19.93 -0.22
CA PHE A 668 -22.43 20.07 -0.30
C PHE A 668 -21.91 20.99 0.81
N GLY A 669 -20.80 20.58 1.46
CA GLY A 669 -20.08 21.40 2.42
C GLY A 669 -18.59 21.20 2.24
N ALA A 670 -17.78 22.27 2.22
CA ALA A 670 -16.37 22.14 1.93
C ALA A 670 -15.54 23.21 2.62
N ARG A 671 -14.36 22.84 3.09
CA ARG A 671 -13.31 23.79 3.48
C ARG A 671 -12.50 24.24 2.26
N ASP A 672 -12.16 23.31 1.39
CA ASP A 672 -11.42 23.51 0.15
C ASP A 672 -11.68 22.34 -0.82
N ALA A 673 -11.02 22.35 -1.99
CA ALA A 673 -11.19 21.34 -3.04
C ALA A 673 -10.75 19.90 -2.62
N ASN A 674 -9.95 19.77 -1.58
CA ASN A 674 -9.46 18.49 -1.08
C ASN A 674 -10.16 18.03 0.22
N ASN A 675 -10.99 18.89 0.81
CA ASN A 675 -11.70 18.63 2.07
C ASN A 675 -13.16 19.06 1.93
N TRP A 676 -14.03 18.08 1.62
CA TRP A 676 -15.43 18.33 1.30
C TRP A 676 -16.33 17.15 1.69
N ILE A 677 -17.61 17.45 1.81
CA ILE A 677 -18.70 16.51 2.09
C ILE A 677 -19.73 16.66 0.99
N SER A 678 -20.25 15.58 0.48
CA SER A 678 -21.27 15.53 -0.54
C SER A 678 -22.32 14.48 -0.21
N LEU A 679 -23.56 14.89 -0.02
CA LEU A 679 -24.68 13.97 0.09
C LEU A 679 -25.18 13.62 -1.31
N LEU A 680 -24.99 12.39 -1.74
CA LEU A 680 -25.33 11.91 -3.07
C LEU A 680 -26.64 11.11 -3.04
N PRO A 681 -27.71 11.52 -3.75
CA PRO A 681 -28.91 10.69 -3.94
C PRO A 681 -28.62 9.37 -4.66
N GLN A 682 -27.59 9.36 -5.52
CA GLN A 682 -27.02 8.17 -6.14
C GLN A 682 -25.49 8.23 -6.01
N GLY A 683 -24.93 7.31 -5.28
CA GLY A 683 -23.48 7.14 -5.16
C GLY A 683 -22.84 6.45 -6.38
N HIS A 684 -21.55 6.25 -6.32
CA HIS A 684 -20.77 5.61 -7.37
C HIS A 684 -20.98 4.08 -7.45
N GLY A 685 -20.36 3.44 -8.45
CA GLY A 685 -20.51 1.98 -8.70
C GLY A 685 -20.02 1.11 -7.54
N GLY A 686 -19.00 1.55 -6.79
CA GLY A 686 -18.46 0.83 -5.64
C GLY A 686 -19.48 0.59 -4.50
N VAL A 687 -20.47 1.49 -4.34
CA VAL A 687 -21.58 1.33 -3.40
C VAL A 687 -22.88 0.89 -4.11
N GLY A 688 -22.79 0.29 -5.30
CA GLY A 688 -23.95 -0.19 -6.05
C GLY A 688 -24.94 0.91 -6.48
N GLY A 689 -24.55 2.19 -6.45
CA GLY A 689 -25.39 3.34 -6.74
C GLY A 689 -26.43 3.65 -5.65
N ASN A 690 -26.24 3.21 -4.42
CA ASN A 690 -27.04 3.55 -3.25
C ASN A 690 -26.91 5.05 -2.92
N THR A 691 -27.85 5.60 -2.15
CA THR A 691 -27.68 6.93 -1.54
C THR A 691 -26.48 6.88 -0.60
N MET A 692 -25.63 7.90 -0.61
CA MET A 692 -24.43 7.90 0.22
C MET A 692 -24.05 9.29 0.72
N LEU A 693 -23.41 9.32 1.86
CA LEU A 693 -22.64 10.46 2.33
C LEU A 693 -21.18 10.25 1.92
N TRP A 694 -20.71 11.07 1.00
CA TRP A 694 -19.38 10.97 0.44
C TRP A 694 -18.50 12.10 0.94
N SER A 695 -17.28 11.81 1.33
CA SER A 695 -16.34 12.83 1.75
C SER A 695 -15.00 12.64 1.05
N GLY A 696 -14.42 13.73 0.58
CA GLY A 696 -13.05 13.81 0.09
C GLY A 696 -12.18 14.54 1.11
N ALA A 697 -11.05 13.94 1.39
CA ALA A 697 -9.95 14.50 2.17
C ALA A 697 -8.68 13.82 1.67
N THR A 698 -7.72 13.58 2.54
CA THR A 698 -6.54 12.74 2.22
C THR A 698 -6.96 11.29 1.87
N LYS A 699 -8.13 10.86 2.33
CA LYS A 699 -8.75 9.56 2.02
C LYS A 699 -10.24 9.80 1.75
N TYR A 700 -10.80 9.08 0.76
CA TYR A 700 -12.25 9.09 0.54
C TYR A 700 -12.96 8.29 1.62
N TYR A 701 -14.17 8.75 1.98
CA TYR A 701 -15.06 8.07 2.89
C TYR A 701 -16.40 7.82 2.21
N ASP A 702 -16.83 6.55 2.18
CA ASP A 702 -18.07 6.09 1.55
C ASP A 702 -19.09 5.68 2.62
N GLY A 703 -19.96 6.63 3.01
CA GLY A 703 -21.08 6.38 3.93
C GLY A 703 -22.29 5.81 3.17
N ASP A 704 -22.22 4.52 2.81
CA ASP A 704 -23.26 3.81 2.04
C ASP A 704 -24.54 3.62 2.88
N ALA A 705 -25.66 4.15 2.40
CA ALA A 705 -26.97 3.97 3.04
C ALA A 705 -27.60 2.58 2.80
N GLY A 706 -26.93 1.67 2.07
CA GLY A 706 -27.42 0.32 1.77
C GLY A 706 -28.64 0.28 0.82
N SER A 707 -29.18 1.44 0.45
CA SER A 707 -30.29 1.57 -0.49
C SER A 707 -30.31 2.96 -1.12
N ARG A 708 -30.98 3.07 -2.28
CA ARG A 708 -31.17 4.36 -2.97
C ARG A 708 -32.57 4.91 -2.69
N ILE A 709 -32.66 6.22 -2.37
CA ILE A 709 -33.96 6.91 -2.27
C ILE A 709 -34.70 6.86 -3.63
N PRO A 710 -36.07 6.75 -3.64
CA PRO A 710 -36.82 6.59 -4.89
C PRO A 710 -36.92 7.89 -5.68
N ALA A 711 -36.88 7.81 -7.00
CA ALA A 711 -37.17 8.94 -7.88
C ALA A 711 -38.66 9.32 -7.81
N GLY A 712 -38.95 10.63 -7.90
CA GLY A 712 -40.31 11.17 -7.92
C GLY A 712 -41.07 11.11 -6.59
N GLN A 713 -40.44 10.65 -5.51
CA GLN A 713 -41.03 10.58 -4.19
C GLN A 713 -40.20 11.39 -3.19
N TRP A 714 -40.87 11.90 -2.14
CA TRP A 714 -40.19 12.58 -1.06
C TRP A 714 -39.55 11.59 -0.10
N SER A 715 -38.25 11.72 0.16
CA SER A 715 -37.51 11.03 1.21
C SER A 715 -36.86 12.05 2.12
N HIS A 716 -36.91 11.82 3.42
CA HIS A 716 -36.11 12.54 4.39
C HIS A 716 -34.69 11.96 4.42
N VAL A 717 -33.68 12.80 4.32
CA VAL A 717 -32.28 12.39 4.47
C VAL A 717 -31.64 13.26 5.52
N ALA A 718 -30.99 12.66 6.50
CA ALA A 718 -30.21 13.38 7.48
C ALA A 718 -28.88 12.67 7.75
N PHE A 719 -27.90 13.42 8.18
CA PHE A 719 -26.64 12.88 8.70
C PHE A 719 -26.14 13.73 9.86
N THR A 720 -25.45 13.07 10.78
CA THR A 720 -24.82 13.68 11.96
C THR A 720 -23.35 13.34 11.98
N VAL A 721 -22.51 14.27 12.42
CA VAL A 721 -21.06 14.12 12.56
C VAL A 721 -20.68 14.56 13.97
N ASP A 722 -19.88 13.76 14.66
CA ASP A 722 -19.26 14.06 15.96
C ASP A 722 -17.82 13.58 15.94
N HIS A 723 -16.88 14.45 15.49
CA HIS A 723 -15.43 14.21 15.54
C HIS A 723 -15.00 12.83 15.02
N GLY A 724 -15.36 12.53 13.79
CA GLY A 724 -15.03 11.25 13.15
C GLY A 724 -16.13 10.20 13.26
N ASP A 725 -17.06 10.30 14.18
CA ASP A 725 -18.25 9.46 14.21
C ASP A 725 -19.32 10.06 13.30
N VAL A 726 -19.91 9.22 12.44
CA VAL A 726 -20.94 9.63 11.49
C VAL A 726 -22.12 8.70 11.55
N ALA A 727 -23.33 9.26 11.43
CA ALA A 727 -24.56 8.50 11.25
C ALA A 727 -25.38 9.09 10.09
N VAL A 728 -25.93 8.22 9.22
CA VAL A 728 -26.80 8.58 8.10
C VAL A 728 -28.16 7.98 8.32
N TYR A 729 -29.21 8.76 8.06
CA TYR A 729 -30.60 8.38 8.28
C TYR A 729 -31.41 8.58 6.98
N LEU A 730 -32.26 7.60 6.67
CA LEU A 730 -33.29 7.70 5.63
C LEU A 730 -34.67 7.58 6.25
N ASP A 731 -35.55 8.53 5.95
CA ASP A 731 -36.94 8.62 6.50
C ASP A 731 -37.00 8.47 8.03
N GLY A 732 -35.97 8.97 8.73
CA GLY A 732 -35.81 8.94 10.18
C GLY A 732 -35.20 7.66 10.75
N GLU A 733 -34.92 6.65 9.93
CA GLU A 733 -34.26 5.41 10.36
C GLU A 733 -32.74 5.44 10.11
N LEU A 734 -31.98 4.98 11.09
CA LEU A 734 -30.51 4.86 10.97
C LEU A 734 -30.18 3.77 9.94
N VAL A 735 -29.44 4.12 8.90
CA VAL A 735 -29.03 3.22 7.81
C VAL A 735 -27.53 3.02 7.73
N HIS A 736 -26.72 3.93 8.23
CA HIS A 736 -25.28 3.82 8.31
C HIS A 736 -24.77 4.48 9.59
N ALA A 737 -23.85 3.82 10.29
CA ALA A 737 -23.11 4.41 11.41
C ALA A 737 -21.70 3.82 11.44
N ALA A 738 -20.71 4.67 11.49
CA ALA A 738 -19.30 4.28 11.57
C ALA A 738 -18.43 5.40 12.13
N SER A 739 -17.19 5.07 12.46
CA SER A 739 -16.14 6.02 12.81
C SER A 739 -15.16 6.23 11.63
N GLY A 740 -14.27 7.21 11.78
CA GLY A 740 -13.25 7.52 10.76
C GLY A 740 -13.73 8.46 9.66
N PHE A 741 -14.87 9.12 9.84
CA PHE A 741 -15.31 10.20 8.97
C PHE A 741 -14.32 11.39 9.04
N PRO A 742 -13.90 11.99 7.91
CA PRO A 742 -12.89 13.05 7.94
C PRO A 742 -13.38 14.34 8.63
N ASP A 743 -12.47 15.02 9.32
CA ASP A 743 -12.67 16.34 9.90
C ASP A 743 -12.58 17.43 8.83
N VAL A 744 -13.68 17.67 8.13
CA VAL A 744 -13.76 18.60 7.01
C VAL A 744 -13.92 20.06 7.43
N LEU A 745 -14.79 20.34 8.42
CA LEU A 745 -15.18 21.69 8.80
C LEU A 745 -14.46 22.17 10.07
N THR A 746 -13.13 22.18 10.06
CA THR A 746 -12.31 22.50 11.25
C THR A 746 -12.29 23.98 11.65
N THR A 747 -12.61 24.89 10.72
CA THR A 747 -12.56 26.33 10.93
C THR A 747 -13.79 27.01 10.37
N ALA A 748 -14.08 28.25 10.82
CA ALA A 748 -15.09 29.09 10.19
C ALA A 748 -14.69 29.41 8.73
N GLY A 749 -15.65 29.45 7.81
CA GLY A 749 -15.43 29.86 6.41
C GLY A 749 -15.65 28.78 5.37
N GLY A 750 -16.24 27.64 5.72
CA GLY A 750 -16.64 26.60 4.77
C GLY A 750 -17.66 27.13 3.74
N VAL A 751 -17.62 26.55 2.53
CA VAL A 751 -18.56 26.80 1.43
C VAL A 751 -19.68 25.78 1.49
N PHE A 752 -20.93 26.19 1.31
CA PHE A 752 -22.09 25.30 1.40
C PHE A 752 -23.01 25.48 0.20
N GLY A 753 -23.56 24.35 -0.29
CA GLY A 753 -24.48 24.35 -1.43
C GLY A 753 -25.58 23.31 -1.32
N VAL A 754 -26.71 23.61 -1.94
CA VAL A 754 -27.83 22.67 -2.11
C VAL A 754 -27.97 22.41 -3.61
N GLY A 755 -27.86 21.14 -3.99
CA GLY A 755 -27.96 20.67 -5.36
C GLY A 755 -26.79 21.03 -6.28
N VAL A 756 -25.68 21.54 -5.77
CA VAL A 756 -24.56 22.02 -6.56
C VAL A 756 -23.24 21.92 -5.79
N ASN A 757 -22.16 21.58 -6.48
CA ASN A 757 -20.79 21.64 -6.00
C ASN A 757 -19.87 22.32 -7.06
N TRP A 758 -18.56 22.10 -6.98
CA TRP A 758 -17.59 22.69 -7.94
C TRP A 758 -17.47 21.91 -9.25
N TRP A 759 -17.76 20.58 -9.26
CA TRP A 759 -17.35 19.68 -10.34
C TRP A 759 -18.51 19.01 -11.09
N ASP A 760 -19.53 18.55 -10.35
CA ASP A 760 -20.51 17.62 -10.87
C ASP A 760 -21.73 18.30 -11.48
N THR A 761 -22.53 17.51 -12.21
CA THR A 761 -23.82 17.97 -12.73
C THR A 761 -24.74 18.31 -11.55
N PRO A 762 -25.40 19.48 -11.56
CA PRO A 762 -26.35 19.85 -10.49
C PRO A 762 -27.51 18.86 -10.35
N PHE A 763 -28.06 18.83 -9.15
CA PHE A 763 -29.23 18.02 -8.82
C PHE A 763 -30.48 18.46 -9.62
N ALA A 764 -31.24 17.46 -10.11
CA ALA A 764 -32.54 17.68 -10.74
C ALA A 764 -33.64 17.08 -9.87
N GLY A 765 -34.51 17.93 -9.34
CA GLY A 765 -35.58 17.54 -8.45
C GLY A 765 -36.01 18.65 -7.48
N ALA A 766 -36.80 18.32 -6.49
CA ALA A 766 -37.22 19.24 -5.47
C ALA A 766 -36.50 18.99 -4.13
N VAL A 767 -36.20 20.09 -3.43
CA VAL A 767 -35.60 20.11 -2.10
C VAL A 767 -36.45 20.95 -1.17
N ASP A 768 -36.62 20.47 0.06
CA ASP A 768 -37.50 21.12 1.05
C ASP A 768 -36.87 21.02 2.44
N GLU A 769 -37.19 21.95 3.33
CA GLU A 769 -36.91 21.88 4.75
C GLU A 769 -35.43 21.62 5.07
N VAL A 770 -34.51 22.33 4.45
CA VAL A 770 -33.08 22.20 4.73
C VAL A 770 -32.75 22.79 6.09
N ARG A 771 -32.33 21.96 7.02
CA ARG A 771 -31.95 22.36 8.39
C ARG A 771 -30.51 21.98 8.68
N LEU A 772 -29.78 22.92 9.25
CA LEU A 772 -28.40 22.80 9.67
C LEU A 772 -28.32 23.00 11.17
N TYR A 773 -27.65 22.11 11.88
CA TYR A 773 -27.51 22.20 13.34
C TYR A 773 -26.03 22.20 13.75
N THR A 774 -25.69 22.99 14.78
CA THR A 774 -24.52 22.75 15.61
C THR A 774 -24.79 21.55 16.52
N GLY A 775 -23.80 20.73 16.77
CA GLY A 775 -23.92 19.49 17.54
C GLY A 775 -24.54 18.34 16.75
N ALA A 776 -24.21 17.14 17.14
CA ALA A 776 -24.76 15.91 16.56
C ALA A 776 -26.13 15.61 17.19
N LEU A 777 -27.17 15.59 16.37
CA LEU A 777 -28.53 15.22 16.79
C LEU A 777 -28.60 13.73 17.11
N ASP A 778 -29.39 13.38 18.10
CA ASP A 778 -29.68 11.99 18.37
C ASP A 778 -30.74 11.39 17.41
N ALA A 779 -30.89 10.07 17.43
CA ALA A 779 -31.84 9.38 16.55
C ALA A 779 -33.29 9.78 16.77
N ALA A 780 -33.69 10.17 17.98
CA ALA A 780 -35.04 10.62 18.27
C ALA A 780 -35.32 11.99 17.70
N ASP A 781 -34.32 12.91 17.76
CA ASP A 781 -34.42 14.22 17.13
C ASP A 781 -34.53 14.10 15.61
N VAL A 782 -33.68 13.26 14.99
CA VAL A 782 -33.74 13.00 13.53
C VAL A 782 -35.08 12.37 13.13
N ALA A 783 -35.59 11.40 13.89
CA ALA A 783 -36.90 10.83 13.62
C ALA A 783 -38.03 11.86 13.74
N GLY A 784 -37.90 12.81 14.66
CA GLY A 784 -38.82 13.95 14.79
C GLY A 784 -38.82 14.86 13.54
N LEU A 785 -37.67 15.08 12.91
CA LEU A 785 -37.54 15.88 11.67
C LEU A 785 -38.10 15.14 10.44
N ALA A 786 -38.11 13.81 10.45
CA ALA A 786 -38.65 12.98 9.39
C ALA A 786 -40.20 12.83 9.46
N ALA A 787 -40.85 13.27 10.55
CA ALA A 787 -42.28 13.23 10.68
C ALA A 787 -42.96 14.23 9.72
N ARG A 788 -43.90 13.73 8.87
CA ARG A 788 -44.66 14.51 7.88
C ARG A 788 -45.85 15.29 8.50
#